data_34c884023ead69e2edeac895b5199f7f
#
_entry.id   34c884023ead69e2edeac895b5199f7f
#
_cell.length_a   1.000
_cell.length_b   1.000
_cell.length_c   1.000
_cell.angle_alpha   90.00
_cell.angle_beta   90.00
_cell.angle_gamma   90.00
#
_symmetry.space_group_name_H-M   'P 1'
#
loop_
_entity.id
_entity.type
_entity.pdbx_description
1 polymer ?
#
loop_
_entity_poly.entity_id
_entity_poly.type
_entity_poly.pdbx_seq_one_letter_code
_entity_poly.pdbx_strand_id
1 'polypeptide(L)'
;MRRETLIPTTVFACALLIAVFVPASAEAQSTTLSGRVSDPRGAAVSGASVTLQARALTQVRLSTVTDAEGSYRFERLAPGEYIVEAEATGFAPAAARAVTLSARDSQGTLDFRLELAGVSAEVVVTAADAAQTVDEVSKAITVVSAREMEERDEATVAEALRTVPGLRVQQLGGPGSLVSIKTRGLRSQDTSVLIDGLRFRDPATPQGDATSFLSDFNVTGAGRVEVLRGSGSSLYGTNAMGGVVNVVTEEGGGPFHGQLFAEGGGLGLARGRAQFSGSAGEAERVVYSAAISHLNVSRGVDGDDAARTTNAQGRVLFRLTPTTTLSARVYASDSFAQLNEDPQAVGALPATGIIAARPISRSELRRYERGTPLAQLDLNDATFLPAANDSDFSRAGRFFSGALGFAQRPSESFGYSVTYHGLVTRNSFREGPAVPGDPSDFFFEPHGSTRNDFDGTVHTLNARTDFRLGRHNLINAGYEFERESFITRFVDVTRAGDSSADVSERSHSFFVQDQLRFLEDRLQLSAAFRAQTFRQSTPRFTPTTGAPYAALSFGSPPNAYTGDGSIAYLFNTRGTKLRAHVGNGYRKPSLYERFGTFFSPFFGYSVLGDPRLAPERSIAFDAGVDQTLAANRVRLSATYFYTRLQEVVSFGDTPNDPFGRFGGFVNTGGGLARGVELSADFAPARAFDLFASYTYTNSDLRRPAVAGVLRAFAVPGHQFTLVANTRIGSRVAINFDLAASSNYLAPIFDGRTFTNRAYRFDGIFKGDVTASYWLPLSEKRRLRLFGKVENVFDQEYYENGFRTPGIQARAGAALNF
;
A
#
# COMPACT_ATOMS: atom_id res chain seq x y z
N MET A 1 -28.32 26.24 7.72
CA MET A 1 -29.30 25.28 8.23
C MET A 1 -28.56 24.03 8.71
N ARG A 2 -28.67 23.75 10.01
CA ARG A 2 -28.04 22.59 10.67
C ARG A 2 -28.60 21.31 10.05
N ARG A 3 -27.74 20.48 9.42
CA ARG A 3 -28.07 19.09 9.15
C ARG A 3 -27.49 18.26 10.31
N GLU A 4 -28.37 17.76 11.13
CA GLU A 4 -28.11 16.77 12.15
C GLU A 4 -27.57 15.51 11.47
N THR A 5 -26.43 15.04 11.93
CA THR A 5 -25.85 13.76 11.58
C THR A 5 -26.66 12.65 12.26
N LEU A 6 -27.69 12.18 11.59
CA LEU A 6 -28.36 10.93 11.95
C LEU A 6 -27.37 9.78 11.68
N ILE A 7 -26.78 9.28 12.73
CA ILE A 7 -26.17 7.93 12.75
C ILE A 7 -27.30 6.97 12.42
N PRO A 8 -27.26 6.22 11.33
CA PRO A 8 -28.41 5.40 10.97
C PRO A 8 -28.62 4.31 12.03
N THR A 9 -29.79 4.27 12.58
CA THR A 9 -30.31 3.28 13.54
C THR A 9 -30.14 1.82 13.10
N THR A 10 -29.75 1.60 11.86
CA THR A 10 -29.41 0.28 11.28
C THR A 10 -28.15 -0.38 11.88
N VAL A 11 -27.24 0.40 12.47
CA VAL A 11 -26.03 -0.17 13.11
C VAL A 11 -26.40 -0.88 14.42
N PHE A 12 -27.41 -0.39 15.13
CA PHE A 12 -27.89 -1.02 16.38
C PHE A 12 -28.66 -2.33 16.13
N ALA A 13 -29.39 -2.41 15.02
CA ALA A 13 -30.17 -3.61 14.68
C ALA A 13 -29.28 -4.78 14.25
N CYS A 14 -28.12 -4.53 13.60
CA CYS A 14 -27.17 -5.58 13.27
C CYS A 14 -26.42 -6.10 14.50
N ALA A 15 -26.13 -5.23 15.47
CA ALA A 15 -25.51 -5.65 16.74
C ALA A 15 -26.47 -6.52 17.60
N LEU A 16 -27.77 -6.30 17.50
CA LEU A 16 -28.76 -7.08 18.24
C LEU A 16 -29.04 -8.47 17.60
N LEU A 17 -28.90 -8.62 16.29
CA LEU A 17 -29.04 -9.90 15.59
C LEU A 17 -27.86 -10.85 15.82
N ILE A 18 -26.69 -10.35 16.18
CA ILE A 18 -25.52 -11.15 16.56
C ILE A 18 -25.68 -11.78 17.95
N ALA A 19 -26.50 -11.17 18.84
CA ALA A 19 -26.71 -11.66 20.21
C ALA A 19 -27.62 -12.91 20.29
N VAL A 20 -28.33 -13.27 19.23
CA VAL A 20 -29.30 -14.41 19.25
C VAL A 20 -28.67 -15.76 18.86
N PHE A 21 -27.43 -15.80 18.37
CA PHE A 21 -26.71 -17.04 18.05
C PHE A 21 -25.51 -17.31 19.00
N VAL A 22 -25.70 -17.11 20.31
CA VAL A 22 -24.77 -17.67 21.29
C VAL A 22 -25.23 -19.09 21.58
N PRO A 23 -24.60 -20.15 21.06
CA PRO A 23 -24.86 -21.50 21.49
C PRO A 23 -24.44 -21.60 22.96
N ALA A 24 -25.24 -22.26 23.75
CA ALA A 24 -25.02 -22.54 25.16
C ALA A 24 -23.55 -22.99 25.39
N SER A 25 -22.92 -22.44 26.39
CA SER A 25 -21.57 -22.69 26.85
C SER A 25 -21.25 -24.18 26.95
N ALA A 26 -20.66 -24.75 25.91
CA ALA A 26 -19.72 -25.86 26.10
C ALA A 26 -18.49 -25.24 26.82
N GLU A 27 -18.06 -25.76 27.93
CA GLU A 27 -16.81 -25.38 28.57
C GLU A 27 -15.69 -25.49 27.53
N ALA A 28 -15.20 -24.36 27.08
CA ALA A 28 -14.17 -24.31 26.05
C ALA A 28 -12.87 -24.80 26.69
N GLN A 29 -12.45 -26.00 26.33
CA GLN A 29 -11.17 -26.55 26.77
C GLN A 29 -10.08 -25.58 26.32
N SER A 30 -9.32 -25.06 27.25
CA SER A 30 -8.20 -24.15 27.00
C SER A 30 -6.89 -24.93 27.08
N THR A 31 -6.00 -24.67 26.14
CA THR A 31 -4.65 -25.22 26.10
C THR A 31 -3.61 -24.16 26.47
N THR A 32 -2.44 -24.62 26.86
CA THR A 32 -1.29 -23.77 27.16
C THR A 32 -0.16 -24.13 26.20
N LEU A 33 0.52 -23.14 25.65
CA LEU A 33 1.78 -23.32 24.93
C LEU A 33 2.91 -22.71 25.73
N SER A 34 3.94 -23.48 26.00
CA SER A 34 5.17 -23.01 26.65
C SER A 34 6.40 -23.47 25.89
N GLY A 35 7.54 -22.89 26.21
CA GLY A 35 8.81 -23.29 25.61
C GLY A 35 9.94 -22.41 26.10
N ARG A 36 11.14 -22.68 25.60
CA ARG A 36 12.37 -21.98 25.93
C ARG A 36 13.01 -21.43 24.66
N VAL A 37 13.51 -20.20 24.74
CA VAL A 37 14.34 -19.58 23.71
C VAL A 37 15.80 -19.64 24.16
N SER A 38 16.64 -20.24 23.34
CA SER A 38 18.07 -20.42 23.61
C SER A 38 18.93 -19.92 22.46
N ASP A 39 20.18 -19.56 22.74
CA ASP A 39 21.19 -19.24 21.75
C ASP A 39 21.80 -20.54 21.11
N PRO A 40 22.70 -20.46 20.10
CA PRO A 40 23.31 -21.63 19.49
C PRO A 40 24.19 -22.45 20.43
N ARG A 41 24.56 -21.93 21.59
CA ARG A 41 25.31 -22.64 22.63
C ARG A 41 24.43 -23.23 23.71
N GLY A 42 23.09 -23.04 23.59
CA GLY A 42 22.10 -23.49 24.57
C GLY A 42 21.90 -22.56 25.77
N ALA A 43 22.54 -21.36 25.78
CA ALA A 43 22.30 -20.37 26.82
C ALA A 43 20.91 -19.73 26.66
N ALA A 44 20.26 -19.39 27.78
CA ALA A 44 18.97 -18.74 27.79
C ALA A 44 19.02 -17.36 27.11
N VAL A 45 18.04 -17.04 26.29
CA VAL A 45 17.85 -15.70 25.72
C VAL A 45 16.69 -15.02 26.44
N SER A 46 17.02 -14.13 27.37
CA SER A 46 16.05 -13.30 28.09
C SER A 46 15.59 -12.12 27.26
N GLY A 47 14.33 -11.73 27.39
CA GLY A 47 13.76 -10.59 26.66
C GLY A 47 13.53 -10.85 25.16
N ALA A 48 13.55 -12.11 24.72
CA ALA A 48 13.13 -12.48 23.37
C ALA A 48 11.62 -12.30 23.23
N SER A 49 11.18 -11.64 22.18
CA SER A 49 9.78 -11.55 21.82
C SER A 49 9.36 -12.86 21.17
N VAL A 50 8.32 -13.49 21.69
CA VAL A 50 7.71 -14.68 21.07
C VAL A 50 6.30 -14.30 20.64
N THR A 51 6.00 -14.48 19.35
CA THR A 51 4.71 -14.18 18.75
C THR A 51 4.02 -15.45 18.31
N LEU A 52 2.74 -15.57 18.64
CA LEU A 52 1.88 -16.69 18.26
C LEU A 52 0.69 -16.18 17.47
N GLN A 53 0.47 -16.75 16.28
CA GLN A 53 -0.63 -16.37 15.39
C GLN A 53 -1.47 -17.60 15.04
N ALA A 54 -2.80 -17.47 15.21
CA ALA A 54 -3.71 -18.51 14.79
C ALA A 54 -3.74 -18.62 13.26
N ARG A 55 -3.57 -19.83 12.73
CA ARG A 55 -3.45 -20.05 11.29
C ARG A 55 -4.71 -19.71 10.50
N ALA A 56 -5.87 -20.04 11.04
CA ALA A 56 -7.14 -19.82 10.38
C ALA A 56 -7.83 -18.51 10.79
N LEU A 57 -7.69 -18.07 12.04
CA LEU A 57 -8.19 -16.76 12.51
C LEU A 57 -7.03 -15.76 12.58
N THR A 58 -6.69 -15.16 11.47
CA THR A 58 -5.56 -14.23 11.34
C THR A 58 -5.68 -12.98 12.23
N GLN A 59 -6.86 -12.73 12.79
CA GLN A 59 -7.09 -11.64 13.75
C GLN A 59 -6.55 -11.97 15.15
N VAL A 60 -6.24 -13.24 15.44
CA VAL A 60 -5.71 -13.68 16.73
C VAL A 60 -4.20 -13.83 16.62
N ARG A 61 -3.50 -12.79 17.01
CA ARG A 61 -2.04 -12.78 17.18
C ARG A 61 -1.74 -12.36 18.62
N LEU A 62 -0.81 -13.05 19.27
CA LEU A 62 -0.42 -12.88 20.65
C LEU A 62 1.09 -12.74 20.71
N SER A 63 1.58 -11.92 21.61
CA SER A 63 3.01 -11.77 21.85
C SER A 63 3.31 -11.87 23.34
N THR A 64 4.45 -12.47 23.69
CA THR A 64 4.99 -12.52 25.05
C THR A 64 6.50 -12.32 24.98
N VAL A 65 7.14 -12.11 26.15
CA VAL A 65 8.59 -11.96 26.24
C VAL A 65 9.15 -13.06 27.14
N THR A 66 10.31 -13.58 26.80
CA THR A 66 10.99 -14.58 27.62
C THR A 66 11.52 -14.00 28.93
N ASP A 67 11.42 -14.78 30.01
CA ASP A 67 11.98 -14.48 31.31
C ASP A 67 13.53 -14.61 31.37
N ALA A 68 14.13 -14.52 32.55
CA ALA A 68 15.58 -14.62 32.77
C ALA A 68 16.14 -15.99 32.38
N GLU A 69 15.35 -17.03 32.48
CA GLU A 69 15.66 -18.43 32.12
C GLU A 69 15.41 -18.72 30.63
N GLY A 70 14.95 -17.70 29.85
CA GLY A 70 14.59 -17.80 28.44
C GLY A 70 13.25 -18.49 28.21
N SER A 71 12.42 -18.68 29.24
CA SER A 71 11.15 -19.38 29.14
C SER A 71 10.03 -18.43 28.74
N TYR A 72 9.06 -18.93 27.95
CA TYR A 72 7.85 -18.21 27.57
C TYR A 72 6.61 -19.06 27.77
N ARG A 73 5.46 -18.42 27.87
CA ARG A 73 4.18 -19.11 28.06
C ARG A 73 3.02 -18.30 27.50
N PHE A 74 2.15 -18.99 26.76
CA PHE A 74 0.82 -18.53 26.36
C PHE A 74 -0.24 -19.39 27.03
N GLU A 75 -1.20 -18.78 27.68
CA GLU A 75 -2.27 -19.47 28.41
C GLU A 75 -3.61 -19.24 27.72
N ARG A 76 -4.58 -20.13 28.02
CA ARG A 76 -5.96 -20.04 27.56
C ARG A 76 -6.09 -19.96 26.04
N LEU A 77 -5.28 -20.74 25.33
CA LEU A 77 -5.37 -20.85 23.87
C LEU A 77 -6.52 -21.77 23.49
N ALA A 78 -7.24 -21.45 22.43
CA ALA A 78 -8.17 -22.37 21.82
C ALA A 78 -7.40 -23.53 21.18
N PRO A 79 -7.92 -24.77 21.20
CA PRO A 79 -7.37 -25.84 20.38
C PRO A 79 -7.34 -25.42 18.90
N GLY A 80 -6.25 -25.73 18.19
CA GLY A 80 -6.07 -25.32 16.82
C GLY A 80 -4.62 -25.31 16.37
N GLU A 81 -4.37 -24.90 15.14
CA GLU A 81 -3.03 -24.72 14.60
C GLU A 81 -2.58 -23.27 14.71
N TYR A 82 -1.38 -23.11 15.20
CA TYR A 82 -0.74 -21.81 15.39
C TYR A 82 0.60 -21.77 14.69
N ILE A 83 1.01 -20.59 14.28
CA ILE A 83 2.37 -20.31 13.84
C ILE A 83 3.02 -19.48 14.96
N VAL A 84 4.21 -19.90 15.37
CA VAL A 84 4.97 -19.27 16.45
C VAL A 84 6.31 -18.81 15.91
N GLU A 85 6.67 -17.57 16.23
CA GLU A 85 7.94 -16.92 15.90
C GLU A 85 8.63 -16.47 17.19
N ALA A 86 9.95 -16.46 17.19
CA ALA A 86 10.75 -15.90 18.28
C ALA A 86 11.81 -14.98 17.71
N GLU A 87 11.95 -13.78 18.30
CA GLU A 87 12.91 -12.76 17.88
C GLU A 87 13.60 -12.18 19.12
N ALA A 88 14.90 -11.92 19.03
CA ALA A 88 15.65 -11.23 20.07
C ALA A 88 16.71 -10.32 19.48
N THR A 89 16.99 -9.19 20.15
CA THR A 89 18.02 -8.25 19.71
C THR A 89 19.39 -8.96 19.64
N GLY A 90 20.01 -8.93 18.48
CA GLY A 90 21.32 -9.55 18.24
C GLY A 90 21.26 -11.01 17.76
N PHE A 91 20.07 -11.53 17.52
CA PHE A 91 19.85 -12.84 16.90
C PHE A 91 19.06 -12.69 15.59
N ALA A 92 19.20 -13.66 14.69
CA ALA A 92 18.23 -13.82 13.63
C ALA A 92 16.88 -14.21 14.23
N PRO A 93 15.77 -13.68 13.74
CA PRO A 93 14.47 -14.22 14.07
C PRO A 93 14.45 -15.73 13.83
N ALA A 94 13.91 -16.50 14.77
CA ALA A 94 13.74 -17.93 14.55
C ALA A 94 12.78 -18.17 13.39
N ALA A 95 13.06 -19.19 12.59
CA ALA A 95 12.10 -19.62 11.57
C ALA A 95 10.74 -19.90 12.22
N ALA A 96 9.70 -19.30 11.65
CA ALA A 96 8.34 -19.51 12.11
C ALA A 96 7.98 -21.00 12.06
N ARG A 97 7.40 -21.52 13.15
CA ARG A 97 7.09 -22.94 13.31
C ARG A 97 5.60 -23.14 13.56
N ALA A 98 5.01 -24.08 12.84
CA ALA A 98 3.65 -24.48 13.08
C ALA A 98 3.55 -25.42 14.31
N VAL A 99 2.57 -25.20 15.17
CA VAL A 99 2.23 -26.07 16.30
C VAL A 99 0.72 -26.31 16.32
N THR A 100 0.32 -27.57 16.51
CA THR A 100 -1.07 -27.93 16.69
C THR A 100 -1.34 -28.19 18.17
N LEU A 101 -2.28 -27.43 18.74
CA LEU A 101 -2.75 -27.63 20.12
C LEU A 101 -4.06 -28.41 20.05
N SER A 102 -4.07 -29.62 20.58
CA SER A 102 -5.23 -30.49 20.63
C SER A 102 -6.07 -30.27 21.89
N ALA A 103 -7.39 -30.37 21.78
CA ALA A 103 -8.28 -30.37 22.94
C ALA A 103 -8.01 -31.52 23.93
N ARG A 104 -7.31 -32.56 23.48
CA ARG A 104 -6.94 -33.71 24.34
C ARG A 104 -5.69 -33.46 25.17
N ASP A 105 -4.83 -32.56 24.69
CA ASP A 105 -3.56 -32.22 25.36
C ASP A 105 -3.65 -30.81 25.92
N SER A 106 -3.76 -30.69 27.24
CA SER A 106 -3.87 -29.38 27.91
C SER A 106 -2.59 -28.51 27.81
N GLN A 107 -1.48 -29.08 27.34
CA GLN A 107 -0.18 -28.41 27.25
C GLN A 107 0.54 -28.80 25.96
N GLY A 108 1.04 -27.76 25.26
CA GLY A 108 1.99 -27.90 24.16
C GLY A 108 3.35 -27.34 24.55
N THR A 109 4.42 -27.86 23.99
CA THR A 109 5.79 -27.34 24.20
C THR A 109 6.43 -27.09 22.85
N LEU A 110 7.07 -25.91 22.70
CA LEU A 110 7.82 -25.55 21.48
C LEU A 110 9.06 -24.72 21.87
N ASP A 111 10.24 -25.31 21.74
CA ASP A 111 11.47 -24.62 22.02
C ASP A 111 12.05 -23.96 20.75
N PHE A 112 12.62 -22.77 20.93
CA PHE A 112 13.35 -22.05 19.89
C PHE A 112 14.84 -22.01 20.22
N ARG A 113 15.62 -22.29 19.19
CA ARG A 113 17.06 -22.02 19.19
C ARG A 113 17.31 -20.90 18.20
N LEU A 114 17.60 -19.70 18.69
CA LEU A 114 17.91 -18.56 17.85
C LEU A 114 19.29 -18.74 17.24
N GLU A 115 19.34 -18.72 15.94
CA GLU A 115 20.60 -18.83 15.21
C GLU A 115 21.31 -17.47 15.14
N LEU A 116 22.62 -17.54 14.93
CA LEU A 116 23.45 -16.36 14.64
C LEU A 116 23.24 -15.94 13.20
N ALA A 117 22.66 -14.77 12.96
CA ALA A 117 22.41 -14.19 11.64
C ALA A 117 21.95 -15.23 10.56
N GLY A 118 20.72 -15.15 10.15
CA GLY A 118 20.14 -15.92 9.05
C GLY A 118 18.98 -15.12 8.45
N VAL A 119 18.59 -15.46 7.23
CA VAL A 119 17.36 -14.92 6.63
C VAL A 119 16.18 -15.55 7.35
N SER A 120 15.32 -14.74 7.97
CA SER A 120 14.17 -15.23 8.73
C SER A 120 13.01 -15.63 7.82
N ALA A 121 12.25 -16.64 8.23
CA ALA A 121 10.95 -16.94 7.66
C ALA A 121 9.91 -16.08 8.40
N GLU A 122 9.35 -15.08 7.74
CA GLU A 122 8.31 -14.21 8.29
C GLU A 122 6.92 -14.79 8.03
N VAL A 123 5.95 -14.50 8.92
CA VAL A 123 4.55 -14.86 8.73
C VAL A 123 3.83 -13.79 7.94
N VAL A 124 3.13 -14.22 6.91
CA VAL A 124 2.35 -13.35 6.02
C VAL A 124 0.90 -13.80 5.95
N VAL A 125 0.00 -12.86 5.75
CA VAL A 125 -1.44 -13.10 5.61
C VAL A 125 -1.92 -12.82 4.18
N THR A 126 -1.34 -11.84 3.53
CA THR A 126 -1.81 -11.29 2.25
C THR A 126 -1.83 -12.32 1.10
N ALA A 127 -0.98 -13.34 1.13
CA ALA A 127 -0.91 -14.31 0.04
C ALA A 127 -2.10 -15.26 -0.05
N ALA A 128 -2.71 -15.60 1.10
CA ALA A 128 -3.73 -16.64 1.19
C ALA A 128 -4.89 -16.27 2.13
N ASP A 129 -4.90 -15.04 2.65
CA ASP A 129 -5.85 -14.59 3.66
C ASP A 129 -5.89 -15.52 4.90
N ALA A 130 -4.78 -16.21 5.12
CA ALA A 130 -4.50 -17.08 6.25
C ALA A 130 -3.02 -16.93 6.62
N ALA A 131 -2.68 -17.04 7.90
CA ALA A 131 -1.29 -16.96 8.33
C ALA A 131 -0.47 -18.11 7.75
N GLN A 132 0.58 -17.78 7.00
CA GLN A 132 1.52 -18.71 6.39
C GLN A 132 2.93 -18.20 6.60
N THR A 133 3.91 -19.08 6.68
CA THR A 133 5.31 -18.64 6.55
C THR A 133 5.60 -18.28 5.09
N VAL A 134 6.56 -17.41 4.85
CA VAL A 134 6.99 -17.07 3.47
C VAL A 134 7.39 -18.33 2.69
N ASP A 135 7.94 -19.33 3.37
CA ASP A 135 8.30 -20.62 2.76
C ASP A 135 7.08 -21.46 2.36
N GLU A 136 5.93 -21.29 3.01
CA GLU A 136 4.68 -21.95 2.66
C GLU A 136 3.89 -21.22 1.56
N VAL A 137 4.24 -20.00 1.23
CA VAL A 137 3.51 -19.23 0.22
C VAL A 137 3.93 -19.65 -1.18
N SER A 138 2.94 -19.99 -2.01
CA SER A 138 3.14 -20.36 -3.41
C SER A 138 3.16 -19.19 -4.39
N LYS A 139 2.93 -17.97 -3.90
CA LYS A 139 2.94 -16.71 -4.67
C LYS A 139 4.18 -15.89 -4.35
N ALA A 140 4.55 -14.93 -5.22
CA ALA A 140 5.66 -14.01 -4.98
C ALA A 140 5.26 -12.97 -3.92
N ILE A 141 5.86 -13.04 -2.75
CA ILE A 141 5.62 -12.11 -1.64
C ILE A 141 6.92 -11.52 -1.11
N THR A 142 6.86 -10.30 -0.61
CA THR A 142 7.94 -9.63 0.12
C THR A 142 7.36 -8.97 1.36
N VAL A 143 8.09 -9.02 2.45
CA VAL A 143 7.75 -8.35 3.70
C VAL A 143 8.82 -7.32 4.00
N VAL A 144 8.41 -6.10 4.33
CA VAL A 144 9.28 -5.05 4.90
C VAL A 144 8.93 -4.93 6.37
N SER A 145 9.82 -5.34 7.24
CA SER A 145 9.58 -5.37 8.68
C SER A 145 9.67 -3.98 9.34
N ALA A 146 9.07 -3.83 10.54
CA ALA A 146 9.19 -2.60 11.34
C ALA A 146 10.65 -2.26 11.64
N ARG A 147 11.48 -3.29 11.92
CA ARG A 147 12.91 -3.13 12.17
C ARG A 147 13.65 -2.57 10.96
N GLU A 148 13.37 -3.10 9.78
CA GLU A 148 13.98 -2.62 8.53
C GLU A 148 13.59 -1.16 8.27
N MET A 149 12.31 -0.81 8.42
CA MET A 149 11.84 0.57 8.30
C MET A 149 12.52 1.51 9.31
N GLU A 150 12.77 1.05 10.54
CA GLU A 150 13.46 1.83 11.57
C GLU A 150 14.97 1.96 11.29
N GLU A 151 15.65 0.88 10.88
CA GLU A 151 17.09 0.91 10.56
C GLU A 151 17.39 1.84 9.38
N ARG A 152 16.48 1.92 8.39
CA ARG A 152 16.55 2.79 7.23
C ARG A 152 16.01 4.20 7.50
N ASP A 153 15.37 4.41 8.65
CA ASP A 153 14.67 5.64 9.02
C ASP A 153 13.70 6.14 7.93
N GLU A 154 12.76 5.27 7.55
CA GLU A 154 11.76 5.62 6.54
C GLU A 154 10.64 6.50 7.15
N ALA A 155 10.30 7.58 6.45
CA ALA A 155 9.26 8.49 6.91
C ALA A 155 7.86 8.02 6.50
N THR A 156 7.74 7.47 5.29
CA THR A 156 6.48 7.06 4.69
C THR A 156 6.51 5.58 4.27
N VAL A 157 5.33 4.99 4.16
CA VAL A 157 5.18 3.64 3.61
C VAL A 157 5.69 3.56 2.17
N ALA A 158 5.51 4.63 1.39
CA ALA A 158 6.01 4.70 0.03
C ALA A 158 7.54 4.60 -0.05
N GLU A 159 8.27 5.26 0.86
CA GLU A 159 9.72 5.13 0.95
C GLU A 159 10.13 3.68 1.25
N ALA A 160 9.50 3.04 2.24
CA ALA A 160 9.77 1.66 2.61
C ALA A 160 9.59 0.67 1.44
N LEU A 161 8.70 0.96 0.50
CA LEU A 161 8.42 0.12 -0.67
C LEU A 161 9.44 0.27 -1.81
N ARG A 162 10.32 1.26 -1.79
CA ARG A 162 11.28 1.52 -2.90
C ARG A 162 12.25 0.37 -3.16
N THR A 163 12.54 -0.44 -2.16
CA THR A 163 13.47 -1.57 -2.26
C THR A 163 12.80 -2.89 -2.63
N VAL A 164 11.46 -2.94 -2.69
CA VAL A 164 10.71 -4.16 -3.01
C VAL A 164 10.88 -4.50 -4.50
N PRO A 165 11.32 -5.73 -4.84
CA PRO A 165 11.47 -6.15 -6.23
C PRO A 165 10.17 -6.01 -7.02
N GLY A 166 10.26 -5.59 -8.27
CA GLY A 166 9.09 -5.46 -9.15
C GLY A 166 8.15 -4.28 -8.86
N LEU A 167 8.46 -3.46 -7.83
CA LEU A 167 7.73 -2.23 -7.56
C LEU A 167 8.47 -1.00 -8.10
N ARG A 168 7.74 -0.12 -8.73
CA ARG A 168 8.18 1.25 -9.03
C ARG A 168 7.38 2.21 -8.15
N VAL A 169 8.02 2.80 -7.17
CA VAL A 169 7.48 3.90 -6.39
C VAL A 169 7.93 5.20 -7.05
N GLN A 170 6.98 6.01 -7.46
CA GLN A 170 7.22 7.29 -8.10
C GLN A 170 6.57 8.38 -7.24
N GLN A 171 7.32 9.43 -6.96
CA GLN A 171 6.88 10.61 -6.20
C GLN A 171 7.15 11.86 -7.02
N LEU A 172 6.12 12.64 -7.30
CA LEU A 172 6.20 13.83 -8.16
C LEU A 172 6.60 15.05 -7.32
N GLY A 173 7.87 15.11 -6.91
CA GLY A 173 8.41 16.22 -6.11
C GLY A 173 8.90 15.79 -4.72
N GLY A 174 8.76 16.71 -3.76
CA GLY A 174 9.14 16.54 -2.36
C GLY A 174 8.11 15.78 -1.50
N PRO A 175 8.32 15.70 -0.18
CA PRO A 175 7.34 15.12 0.74
C PRO A 175 5.97 15.81 0.62
N GLY A 176 4.89 15.03 0.63
CA GLY A 176 3.51 15.52 0.45
C GLY A 176 3.02 15.54 -0.99
N SER A 177 3.92 15.50 -1.99
CA SER A 177 3.56 15.41 -3.40
C SER A 177 2.95 14.04 -3.75
N LEU A 178 2.28 13.97 -4.90
CA LEU A 178 1.61 12.77 -5.37
C LEU A 178 2.56 11.56 -5.46
N VAL A 179 2.14 10.45 -4.88
CA VAL A 179 2.86 9.17 -4.93
C VAL A 179 2.06 8.15 -5.73
N SER A 180 2.73 7.40 -6.57
CA SER A 180 2.16 6.25 -7.27
C SER A 180 3.01 5.00 -7.08
N ILE A 181 2.35 3.85 -6.99
CA ILE A 181 2.99 2.53 -6.87
C ILE A 181 2.59 1.70 -8.07
N LYS A 182 3.56 1.28 -8.87
CA LYS A 182 3.34 0.44 -10.04
C LYS A 182 3.99 -0.91 -9.82
N THR A 183 3.21 -1.98 -9.91
CA THR A 183 3.69 -3.34 -9.72
C THR A 183 3.94 -4.00 -11.07
N ARG A 184 5.16 -4.51 -11.29
CA ARG A 184 5.55 -5.26 -12.51
C ARG A 184 5.23 -4.53 -13.82
N GLY A 185 5.37 -3.20 -13.82
CA GLY A 185 5.12 -2.36 -15.00
C GLY A 185 3.65 -2.14 -15.36
N LEU A 186 2.73 -2.50 -14.48
CA LEU A 186 1.31 -2.15 -14.57
C LEU A 186 1.06 -0.74 -14.03
N ARG A 187 -0.19 -0.27 -14.14
CA ARG A 187 -0.57 1.07 -13.68
C ARG A 187 -0.78 1.09 -12.17
N SER A 188 -0.81 2.27 -11.56
CA SER A 188 -1.02 2.43 -10.11
C SER A 188 -2.35 1.83 -9.65
N GLN A 189 -3.43 2.07 -10.37
CA GLN A 189 -4.77 1.54 -10.08
C GLN A 189 -4.91 0.02 -10.20
N ASP A 190 -3.89 -0.66 -10.70
CA ASP A 190 -3.85 -2.13 -10.79
C ASP A 190 -3.28 -2.78 -9.52
N THR A 191 -2.85 -1.98 -8.54
CA THR A 191 -2.32 -2.44 -7.24
C THR A 191 -3.30 -2.06 -6.13
N SER A 192 -3.82 -3.06 -5.41
CA SER A 192 -4.70 -2.84 -4.27
C SER A 192 -3.91 -2.49 -3.02
N VAL A 193 -4.39 -1.53 -2.23
CA VAL A 193 -3.82 -1.17 -0.93
C VAL A 193 -4.76 -1.61 0.17
N LEU A 194 -4.20 -2.24 1.20
CA LEU A 194 -4.91 -2.70 2.38
C LEU A 194 -4.31 -2.07 3.64
N ILE A 195 -5.12 -1.88 4.65
CA ILE A 195 -4.70 -1.60 6.03
C ILE A 195 -5.24 -2.74 6.90
N ASP A 196 -4.36 -3.50 7.53
CA ASP A 196 -4.74 -4.69 8.32
C ASP A 196 -5.65 -5.70 7.58
N GLY A 197 -5.40 -5.90 6.28
CA GLY A 197 -6.22 -6.77 5.44
C GLY A 197 -7.53 -6.16 4.94
N LEU A 198 -7.87 -4.93 5.33
CA LEU A 198 -9.07 -4.20 4.91
C LEU A 198 -8.75 -3.29 3.72
N ARG A 199 -9.55 -3.37 2.65
CA ARG A 199 -9.30 -2.57 1.44
C ARG A 199 -9.37 -1.07 1.74
N PHE A 200 -8.32 -0.36 1.35
CA PHE A 200 -8.26 1.09 1.35
C PHE A 200 -8.30 1.61 -0.09
N ARG A 201 -9.29 2.42 -0.41
CA ARG A 201 -9.43 3.08 -1.71
C ARG A 201 -10.30 4.32 -1.59
N ASP A 202 -10.08 5.27 -2.45
CA ASP A 202 -10.93 6.46 -2.55
C ASP A 202 -11.92 6.31 -3.71
N PRO A 203 -13.21 6.05 -3.46
CA PRO A 203 -14.18 5.86 -4.53
C PRO A 203 -14.50 7.16 -5.28
N ALA A 204 -14.08 8.31 -4.76
CA ALA A 204 -14.36 9.62 -5.35
C ALA A 204 -13.28 10.10 -6.32
N THR A 205 -12.09 9.52 -6.30
CA THR A 205 -11.01 9.89 -7.23
C THR A 205 -11.19 9.25 -8.61
N PRO A 206 -10.52 9.80 -9.64
CA PRO A 206 -10.68 9.32 -11.02
C PRO A 206 -10.51 7.80 -11.18
N GLN A 207 -9.51 7.21 -10.59
CA GLN A 207 -9.23 5.78 -10.72
C GLN A 207 -9.92 4.91 -9.65
N GLY A 208 -10.49 5.51 -8.61
CA GLY A 208 -11.14 4.80 -7.51
C GLY A 208 -10.18 3.90 -6.73
N ASP A 209 -8.91 4.29 -6.63
CA ASP A 209 -7.82 3.56 -5.97
C ASP A 209 -7.29 4.32 -4.74
N ALA A 210 -6.11 3.94 -4.22
CA ALA A 210 -5.49 4.57 -3.07
C ALA A 210 -4.50 5.70 -3.43
N THR A 211 -4.24 5.95 -4.72
CA THR A 211 -3.14 6.82 -5.19
C THR A 211 -3.21 8.22 -4.58
N SER A 212 -4.39 8.79 -4.44
CA SER A 212 -4.59 10.13 -3.88
C SER A 212 -4.19 10.27 -2.41
N PHE A 213 -4.00 9.15 -1.69
CA PHE A 213 -3.62 9.14 -0.27
C PHE A 213 -2.29 8.43 0.01
N LEU A 214 -1.59 7.91 -1.01
CA LEU A 214 -0.32 7.19 -0.78
C LEU A 214 0.76 8.06 -0.14
N SER A 215 0.78 9.36 -0.43
CA SER A 215 1.67 10.32 0.22
C SER A 215 1.35 10.57 1.70
N ASP A 216 0.14 10.23 2.13
CA ASP A 216 -0.37 10.52 3.47
C ASP A 216 -0.13 9.36 4.45
N PHE A 217 0.40 8.22 3.99
CA PHE A 217 0.72 7.09 4.86
C PHE A 217 2.12 7.23 5.46
N ASN A 218 2.21 7.87 6.63
CA ASN A 218 3.45 7.88 7.40
C ASN A 218 3.71 6.50 8.03
N VAL A 219 4.99 6.16 8.26
CA VAL A 219 5.37 5.05 9.14
C VAL A 219 5.07 5.45 10.57
N THR A 220 3.80 5.28 11.00
CA THR A 220 3.30 5.74 12.31
C THR A 220 3.48 4.67 13.37
N GLY A 221 2.91 3.51 13.18
CA GLY A 221 3.02 2.32 14.02
C GLY A 221 2.81 1.10 13.14
N ALA A 222 3.51 1.07 11.98
CA ALA A 222 3.48 -0.09 11.09
C ALA A 222 4.34 -1.21 11.70
N GLY A 223 3.72 -2.36 11.93
CA GLY A 223 4.43 -3.58 12.33
C GLY A 223 5.18 -4.19 11.15
N ARG A 224 4.61 -4.14 9.95
CA ARG A 224 5.23 -4.57 8.69
C ARG A 224 4.42 -4.10 7.48
N VAL A 225 5.02 -4.19 6.31
CA VAL A 225 4.32 -4.04 5.03
C VAL A 225 4.49 -5.32 4.23
N GLU A 226 3.38 -5.96 3.86
CA GLU A 226 3.37 -7.17 3.03
C GLU A 226 3.04 -6.78 1.58
N VAL A 227 3.82 -7.29 0.62
CA VAL A 227 3.64 -7.00 -0.80
C VAL A 227 3.49 -8.30 -1.57
N LEU A 228 2.27 -8.59 -1.99
CA LEU A 228 1.95 -9.66 -2.91
C LEU A 228 2.11 -9.15 -4.35
N ARG A 229 2.88 -9.84 -5.17
CA ARG A 229 3.07 -9.53 -6.59
C ARG A 229 2.37 -10.58 -7.47
N GLY A 230 1.63 -10.10 -8.46
CA GLY A 230 0.74 -10.91 -9.28
C GLY A 230 -0.73 -10.78 -8.87
N SER A 231 -1.64 -11.46 -9.55
CA SER A 231 -3.07 -11.33 -9.30
C SER A 231 -3.48 -11.75 -7.89
N GLY A 232 -4.17 -10.84 -7.20
CA GLY A 232 -4.83 -11.06 -5.92
C GLY A 232 -6.37 -10.91 -5.99
N SER A 233 -6.93 -10.77 -7.19
CA SER A 233 -8.35 -10.39 -7.38
C SER A 233 -9.34 -11.43 -6.85
N SER A 234 -8.99 -12.70 -6.79
CA SER A 234 -9.82 -13.76 -6.24
C SER A 234 -10.08 -13.61 -4.73
N LEU A 235 -9.12 -13.02 -4.01
CA LEU A 235 -9.26 -12.75 -2.57
C LEU A 235 -9.73 -11.32 -2.30
N TYR A 236 -9.10 -10.36 -2.97
CA TYR A 236 -9.24 -8.94 -2.65
C TYR A 236 -10.14 -8.15 -3.63
N GLY A 237 -10.64 -8.81 -4.68
CA GLY A 237 -11.58 -8.18 -5.63
C GLY A 237 -10.93 -7.17 -6.56
N THR A 238 -11.60 -6.04 -6.78
CA THR A 238 -11.16 -4.99 -7.72
C THR A 238 -9.79 -4.38 -7.37
N ASN A 239 -9.07 -3.87 -8.37
CA ASN A 239 -7.76 -3.21 -8.25
C ASN A 239 -6.57 -4.12 -7.87
N ALA A 240 -6.77 -5.42 -7.68
CA ALA A 240 -5.69 -6.35 -7.32
C ALA A 240 -5.17 -7.16 -8.52
N MET A 241 -5.07 -6.53 -9.69
CA MET A 241 -4.61 -7.19 -10.92
C MET A 241 -3.08 -7.38 -10.96
N GLY A 242 -2.34 -6.39 -10.48
CA GLY A 242 -0.86 -6.38 -10.46
C GLY A 242 -0.27 -6.84 -9.15
N GLY A 243 -0.97 -6.60 -8.05
CA GLY A 243 -0.50 -6.92 -6.72
C GLY A 243 -1.35 -6.35 -5.61
N VAL A 244 -0.89 -6.61 -4.39
CA VAL A 244 -1.51 -6.10 -3.16
C VAL A 244 -0.43 -5.60 -2.23
N VAL A 245 -0.58 -4.40 -1.71
CA VAL A 245 0.25 -3.82 -0.64
C VAL A 245 -0.60 -3.77 0.63
N ASN A 246 -0.20 -4.48 1.67
CA ASN A 246 -0.91 -4.51 2.94
C ASN A 246 -0.05 -3.90 4.06
N VAL A 247 -0.49 -2.76 4.58
CA VAL A 247 0.12 -2.12 5.75
C VAL A 247 -0.47 -2.77 6.99
N VAL A 248 0.32 -3.56 7.69
CA VAL A 248 -0.09 -4.21 8.94
C VAL A 248 0.35 -3.33 10.09
N THR A 249 -0.61 -2.83 10.87
CA THR A 249 -0.34 -1.99 12.04
C THR A 249 0.22 -2.83 13.19
N GLU A 250 0.92 -2.18 14.13
CA GLU A 250 1.40 -2.83 15.35
C GLU A 250 0.23 -3.49 16.10
N GLU A 251 0.39 -4.76 16.44
CA GLU A 251 -0.71 -5.57 16.97
C GLU A 251 -0.86 -5.51 18.49
N GLY A 252 0.20 -5.08 19.17
CA GLY A 252 0.23 -5.03 20.64
C GLY A 252 0.50 -6.40 21.27
N GLY A 253 0.38 -6.47 22.58
CA GLY A 253 0.65 -7.64 23.41
C GLY A 253 1.89 -7.49 24.27
N GLY A 254 2.10 -8.43 25.18
CA GLY A 254 3.19 -8.39 26.14
C GLY A 254 3.10 -7.27 27.17
N PRO A 255 4.19 -6.99 27.91
CA PRO A 255 4.27 -5.87 28.83
C PRO A 255 4.09 -4.53 28.11
N PHE A 256 3.63 -3.51 28.83
CA PHE A 256 3.56 -2.15 28.30
C PHE A 256 4.93 -1.67 27.81
N HIS A 257 4.98 -1.24 26.54
CA HIS A 257 6.17 -0.69 25.91
C HIS A 257 5.77 0.40 24.90
N GLY A 258 6.74 1.22 24.51
CA GLY A 258 6.47 2.29 23.58
C GLY A 258 7.73 2.98 23.08
N GLN A 259 7.50 3.93 22.15
CA GLN A 259 8.54 4.76 21.58
C GLN A 259 8.07 6.20 21.45
N LEU A 260 8.92 7.14 21.84
CA LEU A 260 8.82 8.56 21.49
C LEU A 260 9.95 8.90 20.52
N PHE A 261 9.62 9.55 19.42
CA PHE A 261 10.52 9.83 18.31
C PHE A 261 10.38 11.29 17.89
N ALA A 262 11.50 11.94 17.58
CA ALA A 262 11.55 13.27 16.98
C ALA A 262 12.76 13.42 16.07
N GLU A 263 12.57 14.07 14.94
CA GLU A 263 13.64 14.41 14.00
C GLU A 263 13.39 15.77 13.32
N GLY A 264 14.46 16.33 12.76
CA GLY A 264 14.42 17.52 11.91
C GLY A 264 15.54 17.48 10.87
N GLY A 265 15.38 18.26 9.80
CA GLY A 265 16.37 18.23 8.72
C GLY A 265 16.13 19.19 7.58
N GLY A 266 16.69 18.84 6.43
CA GLY A 266 16.56 19.55 5.18
C GLY A 266 15.10 19.75 4.76
N LEU A 267 14.83 20.61 3.76
CA LEU A 267 13.50 20.98 3.29
C LEU A 267 12.61 21.67 4.35
N GLY A 268 13.15 22.00 5.52
CA GLY A 268 12.37 22.44 6.68
C GLY A 268 11.55 21.31 7.32
N LEU A 269 12.06 20.06 7.26
CA LEU A 269 11.43 18.89 7.84
C LEU A 269 11.45 18.94 9.37
N ALA A 270 10.29 18.66 9.97
CA ALA A 270 10.13 18.30 11.36
C ALA A 270 9.15 17.13 11.47
N ARG A 271 9.54 16.04 12.13
CA ARG A 271 8.69 14.84 12.32
C ARG A 271 8.70 14.41 13.77
N GLY A 272 7.51 14.08 14.30
CA GLY A 272 7.32 13.53 15.61
C GLY A 272 6.45 12.28 15.56
N ARG A 273 6.72 11.30 16.45
CA ARG A 273 5.92 10.08 16.60
C ARG A 273 5.87 9.66 18.05
N ALA A 274 4.69 9.24 18.49
CA ALA A 274 4.49 8.56 19.75
C ALA A 274 3.71 7.26 19.48
N GLN A 275 4.22 6.15 19.98
CA GLN A 275 3.55 4.85 19.89
C GLN A 275 3.67 4.11 21.20
N PHE A 276 2.64 3.34 21.54
CA PHE A 276 2.63 2.46 22.68
C PHE A 276 1.76 1.23 22.42
N SER A 277 2.15 0.14 23.03
CA SER A 277 1.45 -1.13 22.91
C SER A 277 1.62 -1.96 24.18
N GLY A 278 0.78 -2.98 24.32
CA GLY A 278 0.83 -3.86 25.47
C GLY A 278 -0.41 -4.72 25.63
N SER A 279 -0.49 -5.37 26.77
CA SER A 279 -1.65 -6.15 27.17
C SER A 279 -2.05 -5.86 28.60
N ALA A 280 -3.31 -6.16 28.98
CA ALA A 280 -3.87 -6.00 30.30
C ALA A 280 -4.82 -7.15 30.66
N GLY A 281 -4.97 -7.40 31.95
CA GLY A 281 -5.81 -8.46 32.51
C GLY A 281 -5.13 -9.83 32.52
N GLU A 282 -5.73 -10.79 33.22
CA GLU A 282 -5.25 -12.18 33.21
C GLU A 282 -5.26 -12.76 31.80
N ALA A 283 -4.19 -13.50 31.42
CA ALA A 283 -4.00 -14.11 30.12
C ALA A 283 -4.17 -13.11 28.97
N GLU A 284 -3.72 -11.86 29.18
CA GLU A 284 -3.80 -10.79 28.18
C GLU A 284 -5.22 -10.62 27.60
N ARG A 285 -6.20 -10.49 28.47
CA ARG A 285 -7.61 -10.31 28.08
C ARG A 285 -7.82 -9.15 27.12
N VAL A 286 -7.04 -8.11 27.26
CA VAL A 286 -7.07 -6.92 26.42
C VAL A 286 -5.68 -6.74 25.83
N VAL A 287 -5.58 -6.77 24.51
CA VAL A 287 -4.37 -6.45 23.76
C VAL A 287 -4.61 -5.14 23.03
N TYR A 288 -3.67 -4.22 23.10
CA TYR A 288 -3.84 -2.89 22.53
C TYR A 288 -2.57 -2.33 21.92
N SER A 289 -2.75 -1.48 20.91
CA SER A 289 -1.71 -0.62 20.37
C SER A 289 -2.30 0.72 19.93
N ALA A 290 -1.53 1.78 20.05
CA ALA A 290 -1.89 3.08 19.51
C ALA A 290 -0.64 3.85 19.11
N ALA A 291 -0.77 4.66 18.06
CA ALA A 291 0.30 5.52 17.60
C ALA A 291 -0.26 6.79 16.95
N ILE A 292 0.49 7.88 17.07
CA ILE A 292 0.27 9.13 16.41
C ILE A 292 1.60 9.61 15.82
N SER A 293 1.56 10.15 14.60
CA SER A 293 2.71 10.80 13.98
C SER A 293 2.30 12.11 13.32
N HIS A 294 3.21 13.06 13.33
CA HIS A 294 3.08 14.31 12.60
C HIS A 294 4.37 14.56 11.82
N LEU A 295 4.20 14.84 10.54
CA LEU A 295 5.26 15.26 9.62
C LEU A 295 4.92 16.66 9.11
N ASN A 296 5.88 17.56 9.16
CA ASN A 296 5.77 18.89 8.62
C ASN A 296 7.01 19.23 7.77
N VAL A 297 6.80 19.74 6.59
CA VAL A 297 7.81 20.28 5.67
C VAL A 297 7.43 21.71 5.38
N SER A 298 8.30 22.66 5.70
CA SER A 298 7.96 24.09 5.60
C SER A 298 8.47 24.77 4.34
N ARG A 299 9.45 24.18 3.64
CA ARG A 299 10.05 24.77 2.44
C ARG A 299 9.97 23.89 1.20
N GLY A 300 10.03 22.55 1.38
CA GLY A 300 10.06 21.64 0.25
C GLY A 300 11.30 21.75 -0.63
N VAL A 301 11.17 21.36 -1.92
CA VAL A 301 12.31 21.20 -2.84
C VAL A 301 12.87 22.52 -3.31
N ASP A 302 12.04 23.50 -3.61
CA ASP A 302 12.38 24.79 -4.23
C ASP A 302 12.00 26.02 -3.40
N GLY A 303 11.41 25.80 -2.23
CA GLY A 303 11.22 26.86 -1.23
C GLY A 303 9.79 27.05 -0.77
N ASP A 304 8.82 26.74 -1.60
CA ASP A 304 7.38 26.99 -1.37
C ASP A 304 6.49 25.74 -1.34
N ASP A 305 7.07 24.52 -1.35
CA ASP A 305 6.33 23.25 -1.29
C ASP A 305 5.99 22.85 0.15
N ALA A 306 5.20 23.61 0.84
CA ALA A 306 4.82 23.27 2.21
C ALA A 306 3.92 22.02 2.25
N ALA A 307 4.23 21.09 3.15
CA ALA A 307 3.41 19.91 3.36
C ALA A 307 3.33 19.52 4.84
N ARG A 308 2.19 19.00 5.25
CA ARG A 308 2.01 18.44 6.61
C ARG A 308 1.06 17.27 6.57
N THR A 309 1.36 16.26 7.39
CA THR A 309 0.51 15.08 7.51
C THR A 309 0.49 14.61 8.96
N THR A 310 -0.71 14.44 9.51
CA THR A 310 -0.92 13.85 10.84
C THR A 310 -1.65 12.53 10.66
N ASN A 311 -1.06 11.44 11.16
CA ASN A 311 -1.70 10.13 11.20
C ASN A 311 -1.94 9.72 12.65
N ALA A 312 -3.09 9.08 12.89
CA ALA A 312 -3.40 8.42 14.15
C ALA A 312 -3.94 7.03 13.87
N GLN A 313 -3.47 6.05 14.65
CA GLN A 313 -3.95 4.68 14.56
C GLN A 313 -4.15 4.09 15.94
N GLY A 314 -5.05 3.11 16.04
CA GLY A 314 -5.30 2.38 17.26
C GLY A 314 -5.95 1.04 17.00
N ARG A 315 -5.61 0.06 17.81
CA ARG A 315 -6.18 -1.28 17.79
C ARG A 315 -6.41 -1.78 19.18
N VAL A 316 -7.53 -2.44 19.41
CA VAL A 316 -7.84 -3.15 20.65
C VAL A 316 -8.44 -4.50 20.30
N LEU A 317 -7.95 -5.54 20.94
CA LEU A 317 -8.48 -6.91 20.89
C LEU A 317 -8.92 -7.33 22.28
N PHE A 318 -10.18 -7.71 22.43
CA PHE A 318 -10.73 -8.30 23.63
C PHE A 318 -10.89 -9.81 23.46
N ARG A 319 -10.27 -10.60 24.30
CA ARG A 319 -10.51 -12.04 24.41
C ARG A 319 -11.64 -12.28 25.39
N LEU A 320 -12.83 -12.50 24.89
CA LEU A 320 -14.01 -12.78 25.72
C LEU A 320 -13.93 -14.18 26.33
N THR A 321 -13.51 -15.15 25.51
CA THR A 321 -13.20 -16.53 25.90
C THR A 321 -11.95 -16.97 25.14
N PRO A 322 -11.35 -18.13 25.43
CA PRO A 322 -10.23 -18.66 24.64
C PRO A 322 -10.54 -18.81 23.16
N THR A 323 -11.83 -18.98 22.81
CA THR A 323 -12.29 -19.20 21.45
C THR A 323 -13.00 -18.01 20.82
N THR A 324 -13.21 -16.91 21.54
CA THR A 324 -14.02 -15.76 21.10
C THR A 324 -13.29 -14.46 21.32
N THR A 325 -13.16 -13.67 20.27
CA THR A 325 -12.52 -12.36 20.29
C THR A 325 -13.39 -11.28 19.68
N LEU A 326 -13.28 -10.07 20.24
CA LEU A 326 -13.75 -8.82 19.66
C LEU A 326 -12.56 -7.94 19.33
N SER A 327 -12.57 -7.28 18.18
CA SER A 327 -11.53 -6.33 17.80
C SER A 327 -12.12 -5.01 17.33
N ALA A 328 -11.45 -3.92 17.66
CA ALA A 328 -11.71 -2.60 17.09
C ALA A 328 -10.39 -2.03 16.54
N ARG A 329 -10.47 -1.38 15.39
CA ARG A 329 -9.32 -0.76 14.72
C ARG A 329 -9.73 0.58 14.16
N VAL A 330 -8.80 1.53 14.22
CA VAL A 330 -8.97 2.86 13.63
C VAL A 330 -7.66 3.28 12.97
N TYR A 331 -7.78 3.95 11.82
CA TYR A 331 -6.68 4.65 11.17
C TYR A 331 -7.23 5.95 10.58
N ALA A 332 -6.61 7.08 10.89
CA ALA A 332 -7.04 8.39 10.43
C ALA A 332 -5.85 9.21 9.92
N SER A 333 -6.10 10.05 8.95
CA SER A 333 -5.14 11.01 8.40
C SER A 333 -5.79 12.36 8.18
N ASP A 334 -5.02 13.42 8.46
CA ASP A 334 -5.28 14.81 8.04
C ASP A 334 -4.01 15.32 7.38
N SER A 335 -4.09 15.72 6.11
CA SER A 335 -2.94 16.14 5.31
C SER A 335 -3.23 17.44 4.56
N PHE A 336 -2.17 18.18 4.30
CA PHE A 336 -2.15 19.34 3.43
C PHE A 336 -0.83 19.34 2.66
N ALA A 337 -0.88 19.66 1.39
CA ALA A 337 0.30 19.92 0.56
C ALA A 337 0.04 21.07 -0.39
N GLN A 338 1.02 21.95 -0.51
CA GLN A 338 1.15 22.89 -1.59
C GLN A 338 1.66 22.15 -2.80
N LEU A 339 1.07 22.37 -3.95
CA LEU A 339 1.39 21.65 -5.17
C LEU A 339 2.09 22.60 -6.14
N ASN A 340 2.82 22.03 -7.08
CA ASN A 340 3.47 22.77 -8.15
C ASN A 340 2.65 22.61 -9.42
N GLU A 341 2.81 23.55 -10.33
CA GLU A 341 2.29 23.48 -11.68
C GLU A 341 2.81 22.22 -12.40
N ASP A 342 2.08 21.81 -13.44
CA ASP A 342 2.55 20.74 -14.31
C ASP A 342 3.75 21.22 -15.15
N PRO A 343 4.76 20.34 -15.37
CA PRO A 343 5.87 20.67 -16.25
C PRO A 343 5.39 20.93 -17.69
N GLN A 344 6.01 21.90 -18.36
CA GLN A 344 5.59 22.34 -19.68
C GLN A 344 6.57 21.95 -20.77
N ALA A 345 6.06 21.60 -21.95
CA ALA A 345 6.85 21.37 -23.16
C ALA A 345 7.28 22.69 -23.79
N VAL A 346 8.59 22.85 -24.08
CA VAL A 346 9.14 24.09 -24.68
C VAL A 346 10.00 23.81 -25.93
N GLY A 347 10.17 24.84 -26.76
CA GLY A 347 11.02 24.81 -27.95
C GLY A 347 10.29 24.29 -29.21
N ALA A 348 11.03 24.10 -30.29
CA ALA A 348 10.56 23.51 -31.54
C ALA A 348 10.63 21.99 -31.48
N LEU A 349 9.53 21.35 -31.01
CA LEU A 349 9.49 19.92 -30.75
C LEU A 349 8.92 19.13 -31.90
N PRO A 350 9.41 17.90 -32.18
CA PRO A 350 8.85 17.04 -33.20
C PRO A 350 7.39 16.64 -32.83
N ALA A 351 6.53 16.56 -33.83
CA ALA A 351 5.12 16.22 -33.64
C ALA A 351 4.91 14.75 -33.22
N THR A 352 5.87 13.88 -33.50
CA THR A 352 5.80 12.43 -33.22
C THR A 352 7.14 11.93 -32.69
N GLY A 353 7.12 10.77 -32.04
CA GLY A 353 8.32 10.12 -31.53
C GLY A 353 8.62 10.44 -30.06
N ILE A 354 9.85 10.12 -29.64
CA ILE A 354 10.32 10.27 -28.26
C ILE A 354 11.31 11.43 -28.20
N ILE A 355 11.04 12.38 -27.31
CA ILE A 355 11.85 13.56 -27.07
C ILE A 355 12.79 13.29 -25.88
N ALA A 356 14.07 13.65 -25.98
CA ALA A 356 14.96 13.62 -24.84
C ALA A 356 14.56 14.73 -23.87
N ALA A 357 14.30 14.37 -22.61
CA ALA A 357 13.95 15.36 -21.59
C ALA A 357 15.18 16.17 -21.20
N ARG A 358 15.16 17.47 -21.52
CA ARG A 358 16.20 18.43 -21.18
C ARG A 358 15.57 19.62 -20.48
N PRO A 359 15.77 19.77 -19.15
CA PRO A 359 15.23 20.92 -18.44
C PRO A 359 15.95 22.20 -18.82
N ILE A 360 15.31 23.33 -18.68
CA ILE A 360 16.00 24.63 -18.72
C ILE A 360 16.98 24.73 -17.53
N SER A 361 17.92 25.67 -17.63
CA SER A 361 18.87 25.89 -16.54
C SER A 361 18.17 26.39 -15.27
N ARG A 362 18.74 26.08 -14.10
CA ARG A 362 18.21 26.55 -12.80
C ARG A 362 18.12 28.08 -12.72
N SER A 363 18.99 28.82 -13.42
CA SER A 363 18.94 30.28 -13.47
C SER A 363 17.71 30.79 -14.23
N GLU A 364 17.41 30.15 -15.36
CA GLU A 364 16.27 30.54 -16.19
C GLU A 364 14.95 30.10 -15.54
N LEU A 365 14.91 28.91 -14.90
CA LEU A 365 13.74 28.50 -14.10
C LEU A 365 13.40 29.54 -13.02
N ARG A 366 14.40 29.99 -12.25
CA ARG A 366 14.18 31.07 -11.25
C ARG A 366 13.74 32.40 -11.84
N ARG A 367 14.10 32.71 -13.09
CA ARG A 367 13.58 33.87 -13.80
C ARG A 367 12.13 33.70 -14.18
N TYR A 368 11.77 32.49 -14.66
CA TYR A 368 10.40 32.11 -14.95
C TYR A 368 9.50 32.21 -13.72
N GLU A 369 9.87 31.59 -12.61
CA GLU A 369 9.18 31.64 -11.32
C GLU A 369 8.99 33.10 -10.78
N ARG A 370 9.81 34.04 -11.21
CA ARG A 370 9.65 35.44 -10.90
C ARG A 370 8.82 36.25 -11.91
N GLY A 371 8.12 35.56 -12.81
CA GLY A 371 7.25 36.18 -13.79
C GLY A 371 7.97 36.67 -15.06
N THR A 372 9.20 36.17 -15.37
CA THR A 372 9.83 36.51 -16.67
C THR A 372 9.09 35.72 -17.77
N PRO A 373 8.52 36.40 -18.79
CA PRO A 373 7.84 35.72 -19.88
C PRO A 373 8.72 34.68 -20.58
N LEU A 374 8.13 33.52 -20.96
CA LEU A 374 8.83 32.44 -21.59
C LEU A 374 9.68 32.86 -22.82
N ALA A 375 9.18 33.81 -23.61
CA ALA A 375 9.88 34.35 -24.77
C ALA A 375 11.19 35.13 -24.46
N GLN A 376 11.40 35.49 -23.21
CA GLN A 376 12.58 36.21 -22.71
C GLN A 376 13.59 35.31 -21.97
N LEU A 377 13.27 34.01 -21.85
CA LEU A 377 14.16 33.04 -21.24
C LEU A 377 15.14 32.48 -22.28
N ASP A 378 16.34 32.17 -21.84
CA ASP A 378 17.32 31.44 -22.64
C ASP A 378 17.03 29.92 -22.51
N LEU A 379 16.29 29.40 -23.48
CA LEU A 379 15.90 28.00 -23.49
C LEU A 379 17.01 27.07 -23.96
N ASN A 380 18.03 27.60 -24.69
CA ASN A 380 19.07 26.79 -25.34
C ASN A 380 18.47 25.55 -26.05
N ASP A 381 18.93 24.35 -25.68
CA ASP A 381 18.42 23.07 -26.16
C ASP A 381 17.40 22.41 -25.21
N ALA A 382 16.82 23.18 -24.28
CA ALA A 382 15.79 22.70 -23.38
C ALA A 382 14.55 22.22 -24.13
N THR A 383 13.93 21.19 -23.63
CA THR A 383 12.73 20.56 -24.17
C THR A 383 11.55 20.66 -23.21
N PHE A 384 11.79 21.02 -21.95
CA PHE A 384 10.73 21.25 -20.97
C PHE A 384 11.14 22.27 -19.89
N LEU A 385 10.12 22.94 -19.34
CA LEU A 385 10.20 23.63 -18.07
C LEU A 385 9.85 22.64 -16.97
N PRO A 386 10.69 22.51 -15.92
CA PRO A 386 10.31 21.77 -14.73
C PRO A 386 9.06 22.37 -14.10
N ALA A 387 8.36 21.56 -13.31
CA ALA A 387 7.29 22.05 -12.47
C ALA A 387 7.74 23.28 -11.67
N ALA A 388 6.99 24.34 -11.73
CA ALA A 388 7.24 25.60 -11.01
C ALA A 388 6.40 25.65 -9.72
N ASN A 389 6.82 26.50 -8.77
CA ASN A 389 6.05 26.76 -7.57
C ASN A 389 4.76 27.47 -7.93
N ASP A 390 3.67 26.94 -7.38
CA ASP A 390 2.37 27.57 -7.41
C ASP A 390 1.90 27.80 -5.96
N SER A 391 1.87 29.06 -5.55
CA SER A 391 1.64 29.44 -4.16
C SER A 391 0.19 29.24 -3.70
N ASP A 392 -0.75 29.11 -4.60
CA ASP A 392 -2.18 29.01 -4.30
C ASP A 392 -2.81 27.68 -4.78
N PHE A 393 -2.06 26.83 -5.51
CA PHE A 393 -2.46 25.47 -5.80
C PHE A 393 -2.18 24.57 -4.60
N SER A 394 -3.20 23.97 -4.03
CA SER A 394 -3.06 23.15 -2.83
C SER A 394 -4.04 21.97 -2.78
N ARG A 395 -3.62 20.94 -2.05
CA ARG A 395 -4.43 19.78 -1.72
C ARG A 395 -4.61 19.66 -0.21
N ALA A 396 -5.86 19.42 0.24
CA ALA A 396 -6.18 18.98 1.59
C ALA A 396 -6.82 17.60 1.55
N GLY A 397 -6.19 16.62 2.18
CA GLY A 397 -6.63 15.22 2.22
C GLY A 397 -7.01 14.79 3.64
N ARG A 398 -8.13 14.09 3.79
CA ARG A 398 -8.56 13.48 5.06
C ARG A 398 -9.14 12.11 4.82
N PHE A 399 -8.79 11.15 5.68
CA PHE A 399 -9.52 9.92 5.73
C PHE A 399 -9.71 9.41 7.16
N PHE A 400 -10.75 8.61 7.33
CA PHE A 400 -10.99 7.83 8.52
C PHE A 400 -11.39 6.41 8.12
N SER A 401 -10.64 5.43 8.60
CA SER A 401 -10.90 4.00 8.45
C SER A 401 -11.16 3.41 9.82
N GLY A 402 -12.33 2.81 10.02
CA GLY A 402 -12.70 2.17 11.29
C GLY A 402 -13.26 0.77 11.06
N ALA A 403 -12.87 -0.20 11.87
CA ALA A 403 -13.38 -1.57 11.76
C ALA A 403 -13.72 -2.16 13.12
N LEU A 404 -14.78 -2.97 13.13
CA LEU A 404 -15.20 -3.80 14.26
C LEU A 404 -15.25 -5.25 13.80
N GLY A 405 -14.58 -6.14 14.51
CA GLY A 405 -14.48 -7.55 14.19
C GLY A 405 -14.91 -8.45 15.34
N PHE A 406 -15.66 -9.47 15.03
CA PHE A 406 -15.97 -10.59 15.90
C PHE A 406 -15.41 -11.86 15.27
N ALA A 407 -14.72 -12.69 16.05
CA ALA A 407 -14.24 -13.97 15.60
C ALA A 407 -14.45 -15.05 16.67
N GLN A 408 -14.85 -16.23 16.23
CA GLN A 408 -15.07 -17.38 17.10
C GLN A 408 -14.57 -18.67 16.44
N ARG A 409 -13.97 -19.53 17.24
CA ARG A 409 -13.51 -20.88 16.87
C ARG A 409 -14.17 -21.92 17.76
N PRO A 410 -15.37 -22.42 17.41
CA PRO A 410 -16.09 -23.41 18.19
C PRO A 410 -15.38 -24.76 18.28
N SER A 411 -14.55 -25.11 17.28
CA SER A 411 -13.79 -26.36 17.26
C SER A 411 -12.43 -26.18 16.57
N GLU A 412 -11.56 -27.16 16.67
CA GLU A 412 -10.26 -27.18 15.96
C GLU A 412 -10.39 -27.12 14.44
N SER A 413 -11.51 -27.65 13.91
CA SER A 413 -11.76 -27.75 12.47
C SER A 413 -12.63 -26.64 11.90
N PHE A 414 -13.22 -25.80 12.74
CA PHE A 414 -14.14 -24.76 12.30
C PHE A 414 -13.97 -23.44 13.04
N GLY A 415 -13.85 -22.35 12.29
CA GLY A 415 -13.86 -21.00 12.76
C GLY A 415 -14.72 -20.09 11.89
N TYR A 416 -15.17 -18.97 12.44
CA TYR A 416 -15.83 -17.94 11.65
C TYR A 416 -15.55 -16.55 12.19
N SER A 417 -15.66 -15.57 11.32
CA SER A 417 -15.51 -14.16 11.68
C SER A 417 -16.50 -13.29 10.91
N VAL A 418 -16.87 -12.18 11.54
CA VAL A 418 -17.66 -11.12 10.91
C VAL A 418 -16.97 -9.80 11.19
N THR A 419 -16.68 -9.04 10.14
CA THR A 419 -16.01 -7.74 10.25
C THR A 419 -16.85 -6.69 9.52
N TYR A 420 -17.15 -5.60 10.22
CA TYR A 420 -17.65 -4.38 9.62
C TYR A 420 -16.51 -3.39 9.48
N HIS A 421 -16.39 -2.77 8.30
CA HIS A 421 -15.42 -1.72 8.01
C HIS A 421 -16.10 -0.52 7.39
N GLY A 422 -15.82 0.66 7.92
CA GLY A 422 -16.23 1.95 7.38
C GLY A 422 -15.02 2.79 7.01
N LEU A 423 -14.99 3.29 5.78
CA LEU A 423 -13.97 4.19 5.26
C LEU A 423 -14.65 5.46 4.75
N VAL A 424 -14.15 6.60 5.19
CA VAL A 424 -14.54 7.93 4.69
C VAL A 424 -13.30 8.62 4.18
N THR A 425 -13.35 9.11 2.93
CA THR A 425 -12.28 9.86 2.29
C THR A 425 -12.78 11.23 1.86
N ARG A 426 -11.94 12.23 1.97
CA ARG A 426 -12.18 13.60 1.49
C ARG A 426 -10.90 14.16 0.92
N ASN A 427 -10.95 14.59 -0.32
CA ASN A 427 -9.90 15.36 -0.97
C ASN A 427 -10.47 16.68 -1.46
N SER A 428 -9.75 17.76 -1.24
CA SER A 428 -10.09 19.09 -1.74
C SER A 428 -8.85 19.67 -2.42
N PHE A 429 -8.97 19.95 -3.69
CA PHE A 429 -7.98 20.69 -4.46
C PHE A 429 -8.46 22.12 -4.60
N ARG A 430 -7.58 23.09 -4.36
CA ARG A 430 -7.83 24.49 -4.55
C ARG A 430 -6.81 25.03 -5.52
N GLU A 431 -7.29 25.82 -6.45
CA GLU A 431 -6.52 26.47 -7.49
C GLU A 431 -6.88 27.96 -7.48
N GLY A 432 -5.92 28.82 -7.43
CA GLY A 432 -6.11 30.26 -7.40
C GLY A 432 -6.17 30.88 -8.80
N PRO A 433 -6.03 32.22 -8.87
CA PRO A 433 -5.91 32.90 -10.16
C PRO A 433 -4.61 32.59 -10.85
N ALA A 434 -4.68 32.55 -12.18
CA ALA A 434 -3.55 32.36 -13.06
C ALA A 434 -2.32 33.23 -12.71
N VAL A 435 -1.13 32.66 -12.77
CA VAL A 435 0.13 33.41 -12.60
C VAL A 435 0.40 34.27 -13.86
N PRO A 436 0.57 35.58 -13.73
CA PRO A 436 0.76 36.43 -14.89
C PRO A 436 1.97 36.04 -15.75
N GLY A 437 1.69 35.67 -17.00
CA GLY A 437 2.70 35.34 -17.99
C GLY A 437 2.88 33.87 -18.30
N ASP A 438 2.17 32.96 -17.61
CA ASP A 438 2.13 31.56 -17.95
C ASP A 438 1.18 31.31 -19.12
N PRO A 439 1.66 30.70 -20.25
CA PRO A 439 0.79 30.37 -21.37
C PRO A 439 -0.24 29.28 -21.06
N SER A 440 -0.03 28.44 -20.04
CA SER A 440 -0.99 27.41 -19.59
C SER A 440 -2.18 28.01 -18.88
N ASP A 441 -2.01 29.15 -18.23
CA ASP A 441 -3.00 29.91 -17.48
C ASP A 441 -4.27 30.21 -18.29
N PHE A 442 -4.11 30.43 -19.58
CA PHE A 442 -5.21 30.79 -20.45
C PHE A 442 -6.31 29.72 -20.55
N PHE A 443 -5.98 28.46 -20.36
CA PHE A 443 -6.93 27.36 -20.56
C PHE A 443 -7.30 26.61 -19.28
N PHE A 444 -6.43 26.58 -18.29
CA PHE A 444 -6.59 25.71 -17.13
C PHE A 444 -6.80 26.47 -15.83
N GLU A 445 -6.28 27.69 -15.72
CA GLU A 445 -6.44 28.54 -14.58
C GLU A 445 -7.51 29.59 -14.83
N PRO A 446 -8.66 29.52 -14.18
CA PRO A 446 -9.69 30.55 -14.28
C PRO A 446 -9.20 31.84 -13.62
N HIS A 447 -9.73 32.99 -14.08
CA HIS A 447 -9.47 34.30 -13.49
C HIS A 447 -10.00 34.44 -12.04
N GLY A 448 -10.19 33.38 -11.36
CA GLY A 448 -10.65 33.27 -9.99
C GLY A 448 -10.35 31.93 -9.36
N SER A 449 -10.54 31.81 -8.05
CA SER A 449 -10.26 30.58 -7.34
C SER A 449 -11.29 29.48 -7.65
N THR A 450 -10.83 28.30 -7.91
CA THR A 450 -11.64 27.10 -8.04
C THR A 450 -11.41 26.14 -6.88
N ARG A 451 -12.36 25.24 -6.63
CA ARG A 451 -12.25 24.16 -5.67
C ARG A 451 -12.90 22.90 -6.19
N ASN A 452 -12.14 21.83 -6.20
CA ASN A 452 -12.60 20.49 -6.52
C ASN A 452 -12.65 19.64 -5.25
N ASP A 453 -13.86 19.29 -4.79
CA ASP A 453 -14.07 18.43 -3.63
C ASP A 453 -14.44 17.02 -4.08
N PHE A 454 -13.78 16.00 -3.50
CA PHE A 454 -13.99 14.58 -3.73
C PHE A 454 -14.33 13.93 -2.39
N ASP A 455 -15.61 13.57 -2.17
CA ASP A 455 -16.09 12.92 -0.96
C ASP A 455 -16.44 11.46 -1.26
N GLY A 456 -15.75 10.53 -0.62
CA GLY A 456 -15.95 9.08 -0.76
C GLY A 456 -16.38 8.42 0.54
N THR A 457 -17.27 7.44 0.47
CA THR A 457 -17.54 6.53 1.60
C THR A 457 -17.62 5.10 1.12
N VAL A 458 -17.06 4.18 1.91
CA VAL A 458 -17.18 2.74 1.68
C VAL A 458 -17.58 2.06 2.98
N HIS A 459 -18.65 1.27 2.95
CA HIS A 459 -19.06 0.41 4.04
C HIS A 459 -19.00 -1.04 3.60
N THR A 460 -18.22 -1.85 4.30
CA THR A 460 -18.03 -3.26 3.99
C THR A 460 -18.46 -4.12 5.18
N LEU A 461 -19.27 -5.13 4.93
CA LEU A 461 -19.55 -6.22 5.87
C LEU A 461 -18.96 -7.49 5.28
N ASN A 462 -18.00 -8.09 5.96
CA ASN A 462 -17.35 -9.32 5.55
C ASN A 462 -17.67 -10.43 6.57
N ALA A 463 -18.28 -11.53 6.11
CA ALA A 463 -18.52 -12.72 6.89
C ALA A 463 -17.72 -13.87 6.28
N ARG A 464 -16.98 -14.59 7.11
CA ARG A 464 -16.00 -15.58 6.68
C ARG A 464 -16.03 -16.81 7.55
N THR A 465 -15.76 -17.95 6.96
CA THR A 465 -15.63 -19.23 7.64
C THR A 465 -14.35 -19.94 7.20
N ASP A 466 -13.74 -20.64 8.14
CA ASP A 466 -12.54 -21.44 7.94
C ASP A 466 -12.84 -22.88 8.34
N PHE A 467 -12.65 -23.81 7.40
CA PHE A 467 -12.85 -25.23 7.62
C PHE A 467 -11.56 -26.00 7.38
N ARG A 468 -11.19 -26.81 8.36
CA ARG A 468 -10.12 -27.78 8.20
C ARG A 468 -10.73 -29.18 7.96
N LEU A 469 -10.54 -29.72 6.77
CA LEU A 469 -10.95 -31.08 6.42
C LEU A 469 -9.74 -32.02 6.47
N GLY A 470 -9.67 -32.77 7.58
CA GLY A 470 -8.51 -33.60 7.88
C GLY A 470 -7.24 -32.76 8.06
N ARG A 471 -6.09 -33.34 7.71
CA ARG A 471 -4.77 -32.68 7.83
C ARG A 471 -4.31 -31.95 6.55
N HIS A 472 -5.05 -32.12 5.45
CA HIS A 472 -4.58 -31.71 4.13
C HIS A 472 -5.25 -30.44 3.60
N ASN A 473 -6.51 -30.16 3.98
CA ASN A 473 -7.29 -29.07 3.40
C ASN A 473 -7.60 -28.00 4.44
N LEU A 474 -7.33 -26.74 4.06
CA LEU A 474 -7.83 -25.54 4.74
C LEU A 474 -8.70 -24.78 3.75
N ILE A 475 -10.01 -24.84 3.95
CA ILE A 475 -11.00 -24.17 3.10
C ILE A 475 -11.44 -22.88 3.79
N ASN A 476 -11.27 -21.75 3.10
CA ASN A 476 -11.80 -20.46 3.48
C ASN A 476 -12.95 -20.12 2.55
N ALA A 477 -14.10 -19.77 3.09
CA ALA A 477 -15.23 -19.30 2.31
C ALA A 477 -15.85 -18.07 2.94
N GLY A 478 -16.38 -17.16 2.13
CA GLY A 478 -16.94 -15.95 2.69
C GLY A 478 -17.91 -15.23 1.77
N TYR A 479 -18.61 -14.30 2.41
CA TYR A 479 -19.52 -13.37 1.80
C TYR A 479 -19.10 -11.94 2.17
N GLU A 480 -19.08 -11.06 1.19
CA GLU A 480 -18.82 -9.65 1.37
C GLU A 480 -19.94 -8.81 0.77
N PHE A 481 -20.51 -7.94 1.57
CA PHE A 481 -21.37 -6.85 1.12
C PHE A 481 -20.59 -5.55 1.18
N GLU A 482 -20.62 -4.78 0.10
CA GLU A 482 -20.01 -3.45 0.07
C GLU A 482 -20.99 -2.42 -0.48
N ARG A 483 -21.04 -1.26 0.15
CA ARG A 483 -21.71 -0.07 -0.35
C ARG A 483 -20.71 1.06 -0.42
N GLU A 484 -20.53 1.62 -1.62
CA GLU A 484 -19.74 2.81 -1.83
C GLU A 484 -20.60 3.99 -2.29
N SER A 485 -20.18 5.19 -1.95
CA SER A 485 -20.73 6.42 -2.48
C SER A 485 -19.62 7.38 -2.91
N PHE A 486 -19.95 8.14 -3.89
CA PHE A 486 -19.12 9.10 -4.56
C PHE A 486 -19.87 10.42 -4.67
N ILE A 487 -19.25 11.49 -4.22
CA ILE A 487 -19.75 12.84 -4.43
C ILE A 487 -18.57 13.70 -4.87
N THR A 488 -18.69 14.32 -6.05
CA THR A 488 -17.78 15.37 -6.47
C THR A 488 -18.49 16.69 -6.57
N ARG A 489 -17.77 17.75 -6.25
CA ARG A 489 -18.24 19.14 -6.39
C ARG A 489 -17.11 19.97 -6.97
N PHE A 490 -17.42 20.64 -8.05
CA PHE A 490 -16.62 21.72 -8.60
C PHE A 490 -17.28 23.04 -8.22
N VAL A 491 -16.54 23.95 -7.62
CA VAL A 491 -16.99 25.26 -7.19
C VAL A 491 -16.08 26.33 -7.79
N ASP A 492 -16.69 27.22 -8.56
CA ASP A 492 -16.01 28.40 -9.11
C ASP A 492 -16.36 29.65 -8.27
N VAL A 493 -15.43 30.59 -8.14
CA VAL A 493 -15.62 31.90 -7.46
C VAL A 493 -16.84 32.65 -7.99
N THR A 494 -17.09 32.61 -9.27
CA THR A 494 -18.24 33.26 -9.91
C THR A 494 -19.55 32.54 -9.66
N ARG A 495 -19.51 31.28 -9.18
CA ARG A 495 -20.61 30.32 -9.01
C ARG A 495 -21.40 30.02 -10.29
N ALA A 496 -21.02 30.61 -11.41
CA ALA A 496 -21.64 30.32 -12.70
C ALA A 496 -21.32 28.89 -13.17
N GLY A 497 -20.25 28.29 -12.66
CA GLY A 497 -19.74 26.99 -13.01
C GLY A 497 -19.94 25.91 -11.94
N ASP A 498 -20.65 26.15 -10.85
CA ASP A 498 -20.84 25.15 -9.81
C ASP A 498 -21.47 23.87 -10.37
N SER A 499 -20.80 22.76 -10.20
CA SER A 499 -21.30 21.45 -10.64
C SER A 499 -21.08 20.36 -9.59
N SER A 500 -21.94 19.33 -9.62
CA SER A 500 -21.76 18.16 -8.76
C SER A 500 -22.29 16.88 -9.38
N ALA A 501 -21.70 15.76 -9.00
CA ALA A 501 -22.20 14.43 -9.27
C ALA A 501 -22.25 13.63 -7.96
N ASP A 502 -23.38 12.91 -7.74
CA ASP A 502 -23.64 12.09 -6.55
C ASP A 502 -24.20 10.74 -7.01
N VAL A 503 -23.49 9.66 -6.70
CA VAL A 503 -23.89 8.29 -7.05
C VAL A 503 -23.43 7.30 -6.01
N SER A 504 -24.17 6.20 -5.83
CA SER A 504 -23.78 5.09 -4.97
C SER A 504 -23.93 3.75 -5.67
N GLU A 505 -23.12 2.80 -5.25
CA GLU A 505 -23.12 1.43 -5.74
C GLU A 505 -23.12 0.45 -4.56
N ARG A 506 -23.78 -0.70 -4.74
CA ARG A 506 -23.73 -1.83 -3.81
C ARG A 506 -23.19 -3.03 -4.56
N SER A 507 -22.37 -3.82 -3.88
CA SER A 507 -21.91 -5.09 -4.42
C SER A 507 -22.07 -6.22 -3.42
N HIS A 508 -22.24 -7.43 -3.94
CA HIS A 508 -22.30 -8.69 -3.20
C HIS A 508 -21.26 -9.62 -3.79
N SER A 509 -20.38 -10.14 -2.97
CA SER A 509 -19.35 -11.07 -3.39
C SER A 509 -19.42 -12.35 -2.59
N PHE A 510 -19.21 -13.48 -3.25
CA PHE A 510 -18.95 -14.79 -2.65
C PHE A 510 -17.57 -15.25 -3.07
N PHE A 511 -16.78 -15.74 -2.13
CA PHE A 511 -15.46 -16.27 -2.43
C PHE A 511 -15.23 -17.58 -1.70
N VAL A 512 -14.38 -18.42 -2.28
CA VAL A 512 -13.90 -19.66 -1.70
C VAL A 512 -12.45 -19.86 -2.10
N GLN A 513 -11.67 -20.35 -1.18
CA GLN A 513 -10.28 -20.77 -1.40
C GLN A 513 -10.05 -22.10 -0.70
N ASP A 514 -9.36 -23.03 -1.36
CA ASP A 514 -8.84 -24.25 -0.74
C ASP A 514 -7.30 -24.24 -0.80
N GLN A 515 -6.69 -24.52 0.31
CA GLN A 515 -5.26 -24.72 0.47
C GLN A 515 -5.00 -26.19 0.82
N LEU A 516 -4.34 -26.87 -0.09
CA LEU A 516 -4.03 -28.28 -0.02
C LEU A 516 -2.56 -28.50 0.29
N ARG A 517 -2.27 -29.39 1.23
CA ARG A 517 -0.91 -29.74 1.64
C ARG A 517 -0.71 -31.23 1.63
N PHE A 518 0.36 -31.64 0.97
CA PHE A 518 0.72 -33.04 0.82
C PHE A 518 2.23 -33.22 1.06
N LEU A 519 2.63 -34.48 1.23
CA LEU A 519 4.02 -34.87 1.34
C LEU A 519 4.74 -34.15 2.51
N GLU A 520 4.10 -34.11 3.69
CA GLU A 520 4.63 -33.41 4.85
C GLU A 520 4.88 -31.93 4.58
N ASP A 521 3.84 -31.26 4.03
CA ASP A 521 3.80 -29.85 3.64
C ASP A 521 4.79 -29.42 2.54
N ARG A 522 5.48 -30.39 1.89
CA ARG A 522 6.38 -30.09 0.77
C ARG A 522 5.68 -29.72 -0.52
N LEU A 523 4.50 -30.29 -0.78
CA LEU A 523 3.67 -29.94 -1.92
C LEU A 523 2.47 -29.14 -1.44
N GLN A 524 2.38 -27.92 -1.90
CA GLN A 524 1.31 -27.00 -1.56
C GLN A 524 0.61 -26.56 -2.82
N LEU A 525 -0.71 -26.66 -2.79
CA LEU A 525 -1.59 -26.20 -3.86
C LEU A 525 -2.58 -25.21 -3.27
N SER A 526 -2.95 -24.21 -4.01
CA SER A 526 -4.06 -23.32 -3.65
C SER A 526 -4.91 -23.03 -4.87
N ALA A 527 -6.22 -23.03 -4.68
CA ALA A 527 -7.18 -22.59 -5.68
C ALA A 527 -8.19 -21.64 -5.04
N ALA A 528 -8.50 -20.54 -5.70
CA ALA A 528 -9.47 -19.58 -5.22
C ALA A 528 -10.43 -19.15 -6.33
N PHE A 529 -11.66 -18.84 -5.95
CA PHE A 529 -12.70 -18.33 -6.83
C PHE A 529 -13.51 -17.24 -6.12
N ARG A 530 -13.86 -16.18 -6.86
CA ARG A 530 -14.75 -15.11 -6.40
C ARG A 530 -15.76 -14.75 -7.47
N ALA A 531 -17.01 -14.60 -7.09
CA ALA A 531 -18.08 -14.04 -7.90
C ALA A 531 -18.60 -12.76 -7.23
N GLN A 532 -18.76 -11.69 -8.00
CA GLN A 532 -19.22 -10.40 -7.51
C GLN A 532 -20.32 -9.83 -8.41
N THR A 533 -21.39 -9.32 -7.82
CA THR A 533 -22.50 -8.65 -8.50
C THR A 533 -22.60 -7.20 -8.06
N PHE A 534 -23.12 -6.35 -8.92
CA PHE A 534 -23.20 -4.90 -8.68
C PHE A 534 -24.62 -4.40 -8.88
N ARG A 535 -24.99 -3.42 -8.05
CA ARG A 535 -26.23 -2.63 -8.24
C ARG A 535 -25.93 -1.17 -7.98
N GLN A 536 -26.19 -0.34 -8.97
CA GLN A 536 -25.93 1.08 -8.95
C GLN A 536 -27.20 1.89 -8.74
N SER A 537 -27.11 2.99 -7.97
CA SER A 537 -28.19 3.97 -7.87
C SER A 537 -28.23 4.87 -9.10
N THR A 538 -29.38 5.49 -9.35
CA THR A 538 -29.49 6.54 -10.36
C THR A 538 -28.60 7.73 -9.94
N PRO A 539 -27.66 8.17 -10.81
CA PRO A 539 -26.82 9.33 -10.52
C PRO A 539 -27.66 10.61 -10.43
N ARG A 540 -27.23 11.53 -9.59
CA ARG A 540 -27.77 12.88 -9.46
C ARG A 540 -26.70 13.88 -9.86
N PHE A 541 -27.07 14.82 -10.74
CA PHE A 541 -26.20 15.87 -11.23
C PHE A 541 -26.76 17.25 -10.91
N THR A 542 -25.85 18.21 -10.70
CA THR A 542 -26.16 19.63 -10.60
C THR A 542 -25.15 20.38 -11.48
N PRO A 543 -25.59 21.24 -12.40
CA PRO A 543 -26.97 21.52 -12.73
C PRO A 543 -27.67 20.33 -13.42
N THR A 544 -28.98 20.16 -13.22
CA THR A 544 -29.76 19.10 -13.86
C THR A 544 -30.02 19.38 -15.35
N THR A 545 -30.11 20.65 -15.71
CA THR A 545 -30.26 21.10 -17.10
C THR A 545 -28.93 21.06 -17.81
N GLY A 546 -28.87 20.29 -18.89
CA GLY A 546 -27.65 20.08 -19.65
C GLY A 546 -26.79 18.86 -19.21
N ALA A 547 -27.21 18.15 -18.16
CA ALA A 547 -26.61 16.85 -17.85
C ALA A 547 -26.89 15.88 -19.00
N PRO A 548 -25.86 15.47 -19.79
CA PRO A 548 -26.09 14.70 -21.02
C PRO A 548 -26.64 13.30 -20.75
N TYR A 549 -26.63 12.87 -19.49
CA TYR A 549 -27.15 11.57 -19.06
C TYR A 549 -28.56 11.61 -18.49
N ALA A 550 -29.20 12.78 -18.34
CA ALA A 550 -30.48 12.92 -17.65
C ALA A 550 -31.61 12.06 -18.24
N ALA A 551 -31.54 11.74 -19.52
CA ALA A 551 -32.53 10.93 -20.23
C ALA A 551 -32.15 9.44 -20.37
N LEU A 552 -31.03 9.01 -19.82
CA LEU A 552 -30.52 7.65 -20.00
C LEU A 552 -30.85 6.77 -18.79
N SER A 553 -31.20 5.52 -19.06
CA SER A 553 -31.20 4.47 -18.05
C SER A 553 -29.79 3.87 -17.95
N PHE A 554 -29.25 3.79 -16.74
CA PHE A 554 -27.91 3.27 -16.51
C PHE A 554 -27.98 1.84 -16.01
N GLY A 555 -27.34 0.94 -16.75
CA GLY A 555 -27.07 -0.42 -16.29
C GLY A 555 -26.02 -0.44 -15.18
N SER A 556 -26.17 -1.37 -14.25
CA SER A 556 -25.07 -1.70 -13.33
C SER A 556 -23.89 -2.29 -14.10
N PRO A 557 -22.66 -2.20 -13.59
CA PRO A 557 -21.53 -2.92 -14.17
C PRO A 557 -21.82 -4.42 -14.28
N PRO A 558 -21.30 -5.13 -15.30
CA PRO A 558 -21.48 -6.57 -15.41
C PRO A 558 -20.83 -7.30 -14.23
N ASN A 559 -21.35 -8.48 -13.90
CA ASN A 559 -20.82 -9.33 -12.85
C ASN A 559 -19.34 -9.68 -13.09
N ALA A 560 -18.57 -9.78 -12.03
CA ALA A 560 -17.17 -10.16 -12.05
C ALA A 560 -16.99 -11.60 -11.59
N TYR A 561 -16.12 -12.33 -12.28
CA TYR A 561 -15.69 -13.67 -11.91
C TYR A 561 -14.18 -13.73 -11.96
N THR A 562 -13.56 -14.02 -10.83
CA THR A 562 -12.11 -14.14 -10.73
C THR A 562 -11.73 -15.46 -10.07
N GLY A 563 -10.62 -16.03 -10.52
CA GLY A 563 -10.06 -17.23 -9.96
C GLY A 563 -8.55 -17.23 -10.08
N ASP A 564 -7.90 -17.94 -9.21
CA ASP A 564 -6.48 -18.18 -9.29
C ASP A 564 -6.13 -19.60 -8.80
N GLY A 565 -4.99 -20.09 -9.26
CA GLY A 565 -4.40 -21.33 -8.82
C GLY A 565 -2.90 -21.17 -8.64
N SER A 566 -2.36 -21.82 -7.63
CA SER A 566 -0.92 -21.80 -7.38
C SER A 566 -0.41 -23.15 -6.87
N ILE A 567 0.86 -23.41 -7.13
CA ILE A 567 1.58 -24.60 -6.72
C ILE A 567 2.96 -24.23 -6.19
N ALA A 568 3.37 -24.85 -5.10
CA ALA A 568 4.75 -24.84 -4.64
C ALA A 568 5.21 -26.24 -4.24
N TYR A 569 6.49 -26.53 -4.53
CA TYR A 569 7.15 -27.76 -4.10
C TYR A 569 8.50 -27.45 -3.47
N LEU A 570 8.66 -27.91 -2.23
CA LEU A 570 9.88 -27.73 -1.43
C LEU A 570 10.71 -29.02 -1.42
N PHE A 571 11.95 -28.94 -1.88
CA PHE A 571 12.95 -29.99 -1.81
C PHE A 571 13.73 -29.88 -0.49
N ASN A 572 13.25 -30.48 0.59
CA ASN A 572 13.80 -30.33 1.95
C ASN A 572 15.32 -30.56 2.06
N THR A 573 15.87 -31.48 1.28
CA THR A 573 17.28 -31.84 1.32
C THR A 573 18.20 -30.80 0.65
N ARG A 574 17.64 -29.89 -0.14
CA ARG A 574 18.39 -28.93 -0.96
C ARG A 574 18.05 -27.48 -0.69
N GLY A 575 17.04 -27.20 0.14
CA GLY A 575 16.54 -25.84 0.38
C GLY A 575 16.01 -25.14 -0.89
N THR A 576 15.59 -25.92 -1.89
CA THR A 576 15.06 -25.43 -3.16
C THR A 576 13.55 -25.48 -3.12
N LYS A 577 12.89 -24.39 -3.45
CA LYS A 577 11.44 -24.28 -3.63
C LYS A 577 11.12 -23.85 -5.06
N LEU A 578 10.28 -24.62 -5.75
CA LEU A 578 9.72 -24.25 -7.03
C LEU A 578 8.29 -23.75 -6.79
N ARG A 579 7.88 -22.68 -7.47
CA ARG A 579 6.55 -22.14 -7.37
C ARG A 579 6.04 -21.64 -8.71
N ALA A 580 4.71 -21.73 -8.91
CA ALA A 580 4.01 -21.15 -10.03
C ALA A 580 2.62 -20.70 -9.62
N HIS A 581 2.14 -19.66 -10.27
CA HIS A 581 0.82 -19.08 -10.03
C HIS A 581 0.20 -18.64 -11.35
N VAL A 582 -1.10 -18.82 -11.51
CA VAL A 582 -1.91 -18.29 -12.61
C VAL A 582 -3.21 -17.74 -12.04
N GLY A 583 -3.63 -16.59 -12.53
CA GLY A 583 -4.90 -15.99 -12.11
C GLY A 583 -5.41 -14.96 -13.11
N ASN A 584 -6.72 -14.70 -13.07
CA ASN A 584 -7.29 -13.57 -13.77
C ASN A 584 -7.57 -12.42 -12.80
N GLY A 585 -7.41 -11.21 -13.30
CA GLY A 585 -7.68 -9.97 -12.57
C GLY A 585 -8.85 -9.21 -13.16
N TYR A 586 -9.44 -8.37 -12.31
CA TYR A 586 -10.61 -7.58 -12.63
C TYR A 586 -10.50 -6.20 -11.97
N ARG A 587 -10.82 -5.14 -12.72
CA ARG A 587 -11.08 -3.81 -12.17
C ARG A 587 -12.40 -3.28 -12.74
N LYS A 588 -13.35 -2.98 -11.88
CA LYS A 588 -14.54 -2.25 -12.30
C LYS A 588 -14.17 -0.79 -12.60
N PRO A 589 -14.78 -0.13 -13.60
CA PRO A 589 -14.64 1.30 -13.75
C PRO A 589 -15.07 2.02 -12.47
N SER A 590 -14.32 3.02 -12.04
CA SER A 590 -14.68 3.81 -10.87
C SER A 590 -16.00 4.58 -11.11
N LEU A 591 -16.61 5.06 -10.04
CA LEU A 591 -17.79 5.91 -10.17
C LEU A 591 -17.47 7.24 -10.86
N TYR A 592 -16.23 7.75 -10.70
CA TYR A 592 -15.77 8.93 -11.44
C TYR A 592 -15.55 8.64 -12.93
N GLU A 593 -14.89 7.53 -13.28
CA GLU A 593 -14.72 7.12 -14.69
C GLU A 593 -16.07 6.98 -15.41
N ARG A 594 -17.13 6.63 -14.69
CA ARG A 594 -18.48 6.50 -15.26
C ARG A 594 -19.31 7.77 -15.22
N PHE A 595 -19.15 8.63 -14.20
CA PHE A 595 -20.04 9.77 -13.92
C PHE A 595 -19.33 11.06 -13.54
N GLY A 596 -18.01 11.12 -13.65
CA GLY A 596 -17.23 12.32 -13.36
C GLY A 596 -17.63 13.48 -14.24
N THR A 597 -17.73 14.67 -13.64
CA THR A 597 -18.09 15.92 -14.30
C THR A 597 -17.06 16.98 -13.99
N PHE A 598 -17.00 17.98 -14.87
CA PHE A 598 -16.19 19.15 -14.64
C PHE A 598 -16.83 20.36 -15.31
N PHE A 599 -16.49 21.55 -14.87
CA PHE A 599 -16.88 22.80 -15.51
C PHE A 599 -15.64 23.52 -16.04
N SER A 600 -15.74 24.05 -17.25
CA SER A 600 -14.74 24.95 -17.82
C SER A 600 -15.37 26.29 -18.16
N PRO A 601 -14.73 27.42 -17.85
CA PRO A 601 -15.21 28.72 -18.31
C PRO A 601 -15.38 28.82 -19.83
N PHE A 602 -14.61 28.03 -20.57
CA PHE A 602 -14.63 28.04 -22.05
C PHE A 602 -15.62 27.04 -22.64
N PHE A 603 -15.73 25.86 -22.05
CA PHE A 603 -16.56 24.76 -22.59
C PHE A 603 -17.87 24.57 -21.81
N GLY A 604 -18.06 25.31 -20.73
CA GLY A 604 -19.20 25.16 -19.84
C GLY A 604 -19.18 23.85 -19.04
N TYR A 605 -20.35 23.40 -18.62
CA TYR A 605 -20.52 22.12 -17.91
C TYR A 605 -20.27 20.97 -18.87
N SER A 606 -19.35 20.12 -18.51
CA SER A 606 -18.93 18.95 -19.30
C SER A 606 -18.91 17.70 -18.44
N VAL A 607 -19.14 16.56 -19.06
CA VAL A 607 -18.94 15.26 -18.45
C VAL A 607 -17.69 14.61 -19.00
N LEU A 608 -16.93 13.99 -18.12
CA LEU A 608 -15.73 13.23 -18.46
C LEU A 608 -16.01 11.73 -18.46
N GLY A 609 -16.97 11.30 -17.64
CA GLY A 609 -17.33 9.91 -17.46
C GLY A 609 -18.09 9.30 -18.62
N ASP A 610 -18.00 7.96 -18.77
CA ASP A 610 -18.85 7.19 -19.67
C ASP A 610 -19.55 6.06 -18.90
N PRO A 611 -20.87 6.12 -18.75
CA PRO A 611 -21.63 5.10 -18.01
C PRO A 611 -21.60 3.72 -18.67
N ARG A 612 -21.17 3.61 -19.94
CA ARG A 612 -21.10 2.36 -20.71
C ARG A 612 -19.77 1.63 -20.57
N LEU A 613 -18.80 2.19 -19.83
CA LEU A 613 -17.49 1.59 -19.67
C LEU A 613 -17.57 0.13 -19.23
N ALA A 614 -16.90 -0.72 -19.97
CA ALA A 614 -16.70 -2.12 -19.62
C ALA A 614 -15.59 -2.27 -18.56
N PRO A 615 -15.68 -3.31 -17.72
CA PRO A 615 -14.62 -3.60 -16.77
C PRO A 615 -13.31 -3.97 -17.43
N GLU A 616 -12.23 -3.61 -16.81
CA GLU A 616 -10.90 -4.04 -17.17
C GLU A 616 -10.66 -5.50 -16.73
N ARG A 617 -9.90 -6.23 -17.51
CA ARG A 617 -9.58 -7.64 -17.26
C ARG A 617 -8.12 -7.93 -17.55
N SER A 618 -7.54 -8.82 -16.76
CA SER A 618 -6.18 -9.30 -16.97
C SER A 618 -6.09 -10.82 -16.79
N ILE A 619 -5.05 -11.39 -17.39
CA ILE A 619 -4.58 -12.74 -17.09
C ILE A 619 -3.11 -12.61 -16.72
N ALA A 620 -2.75 -13.14 -15.57
CA ALA A 620 -1.41 -13.11 -15.05
C ALA A 620 -0.89 -14.53 -14.81
N PHE A 621 0.39 -14.73 -15.09
CA PHE A 621 1.13 -15.94 -14.79
C PHE A 621 2.49 -15.56 -14.21
N ASP A 622 2.93 -16.28 -13.19
CA ASP A 622 4.31 -16.19 -12.71
C ASP A 622 4.84 -17.56 -12.30
N ALA A 623 6.16 -17.75 -12.46
CA ALA A 623 6.87 -18.94 -12.03
C ALA A 623 8.22 -18.56 -11.45
N GLY A 624 8.63 -19.21 -10.39
CA GLY A 624 9.87 -18.86 -9.72
C GLY A 624 10.54 -20.01 -9.01
N VAL A 625 11.80 -19.77 -8.67
CA VAL A 625 12.63 -20.65 -7.85
C VAL A 625 13.20 -19.83 -6.70
N ASP A 626 13.07 -20.38 -5.50
CA ASP A 626 13.73 -19.86 -4.30
C ASP A 626 14.72 -20.89 -3.83
N GLN A 627 15.97 -20.48 -3.53
CA GLN A 627 17.06 -21.32 -3.11
C GLN A 627 17.65 -20.81 -1.81
N THR A 628 17.58 -21.62 -0.77
CA THR A 628 18.21 -21.34 0.52
C THR A 628 19.52 -22.14 0.63
N LEU A 629 20.59 -21.47 1.02
CA LEU A 629 21.94 -22.04 1.08
C LEU A 629 22.62 -21.68 2.41
N ALA A 630 23.71 -22.37 2.72
CA ALA A 630 24.58 -22.06 3.85
C ALA A 630 23.85 -21.95 5.20
N ALA A 631 22.98 -22.90 5.52
CA ALA A 631 22.17 -22.90 6.75
C ALA A 631 21.38 -21.55 6.91
N ASN A 632 20.61 -21.19 5.90
CA ASN A 632 19.76 -19.99 5.83
C ASN A 632 20.52 -18.65 5.80
N ARG A 633 21.82 -18.64 5.54
CA ARG A 633 22.60 -17.39 5.41
C ARG A 633 22.49 -16.72 4.04
N VAL A 634 22.08 -17.48 3.05
CA VAL A 634 21.91 -17.00 1.68
C VAL A 634 20.55 -17.46 1.18
N ARG A 635 19.72 -16.55 0.74
CA ARG A 635 18.47 -16.84 0.02
C ARG A 635 18.55 -16.17 -1.35
N LEU A 636 18.35 -16.93 -2.40
CA LEU A 636 18.26 -16.43 -3.77
C LEU A 636 16.84 -16.68 -4.27
N SER A 637 16.28 -15.73 -5.00
CA SER A 637 14.97 -15.87 -5.65
C SER A 637 15.05 -15.39 -7.09
N ALA A 638 14.45 -16.14 -7.99
CA ALA A 638 14.26 -15.74 -9.38
C ALA A 638 12.80 -15.99 -9.76
N THR A 639 12.14 -14.98 -10.34
CA THR A 639 10.75 -15.08 -10.77
C THR A 639 10.59 -14.51 -12.16
N TYR A 640 10.03 -15.29 -13.09
CA TYR A 640 9.50 -14.78 -14.34
C TYR A 640 8.03 -14.40 -14.15
N PHE A 641 7.60 -13.27 -14.69
CA PHE A 641 6.21 -12.83 -14.67
C PHE A 641 5.72 -12.41 -16.05
N TYR A 642 4.43 -12.61 -16.26
CA TYR A 642 3.71 -12.25 -17.47
C TYR A 642 2.29 -11.81 -17.09
N THR A 643 1.87 -10.63 -17.53
CA THR A 643 0.50 -10.12 -17.34
C THR A 643 0.01 -9.52 -18.64
N ARG A 644 -1.12 -10.02 -19.12
CA ARG A 644 -1.82 -9.48 -20.28
C ARG A 644 -3.07 -8.73 -19.82
N LEU A 645 -3.11 -7.42 -20.06
CA LEU A 645 -4.30 -6.60 -19.93
C LEU A 645 -5.13 -6.75 -21.20
N GLN A 646 -6.42 -7.09 -21.08
CA GLN A 646 -7.31 -7.31 -22.22
C GLN A 646 -7.97 -6.01 -22.65
N GLU A 647 -8.58 -5.31 -21.70
CA GLU A 647 -9.19 -3.99 -21.84
C GLU A 647 -8.74 -3.11 -20.69
N VAL A 648 -8.58 -1.83 -20.96
CA VAL A 648 -8.26 -0.83 -19.94
C VAL A 648 -9.11 0.42 -20.14
N VAL A 649 -9.40 1.11 -19.06
CA VAL A 649 -10.00 2.44 -19.08
C VAL A 649 -8.87 3.46 -19.10
N SER A 650 -8.92 4.37 -20.05
CA SER A 650 -7.97 5.49 -20.16
C SER A 650 -8.72 6.79 -20.50
N PHE A 651 -8.10 7.90 -20.16
CA PHE A 651 -8.58 9.22 -20.60
C PHE A 651 -8.02 9.51 -22.01
N GLY A 652 -8.86 10.07 -22.86
CA GLY A 652 -8.45 10.44 -24.21
C GLY A 652 -9.52 11.22 -24.96
N ASP A 653 -9.18 11.63 -26.17
CA ASP A 653 -10.12 12.33 -27.06
C ASP A 653 -11.30 11.45 -27.40
N THR A 654 -12.48 12.05 -27.46
CA THR A 654 -13.75 11.38 -27.74
C THR A 654 -14.42 12.01 -28.98
N PRO A 655 -13.82 11.91 -30.20
CA PRO A 655 -14.40 12.47 -31.40
C PRO A 655 -15.76 11.82 -31.69
N ASN A 656 -16.76 12.64 -32.06
CA ASN A 656 -18.13 12.20 -32.32
C ASN A 656 -18.81 11.50 -31.14
N ASP A 657 -18.52 11.94 -29.94
CA ASP A 657 -19.11 11.38 -28.73
C ASP A 657 -20.63 11.67 -28.67
N PRO A 658 -21.49 10.65 -28.41
CA PRO A 658 -22.93 10.86 -28.34
C PRO A 658 -23.37 11.72 -27.15
N PHE A 659 -22.47 11.95 -26.18
CA PHE A 659 -22.72 12.82 -25.03
C PHE A 659 -22.11 14.22 -25.18
N GLY A 660 -21.50 14.51 -26.35
CA GLY A 660 -20.90 15.80 -26.64
C GLY A 660 -19.60 16.07 -25.88
N ARG A 661 -18.91 15.03 -25.37
CA ARG A 661 -17.60 15.16 -24.72
C ARG A 661 -16.53 15.44 -25.79
N PHE A 662 -15.62 16.35 -25.52
CA PHE A 662 -14.42 16.53 -26.34
C PHE A 662 -13.29 15.60 -25.90
N GLY A 663 -13.27 15.23 -24.60
CA GLY A 663 -12.37 14.28 -24.00
C GLY A 663 -13.06 13.57 -22.83
N GLY A 664 -12.62 12.37 -22.49
CA GLY A 664 -13.22 11.62 -21.40
C GLY A 664 -12.67 10.21 -21.26
N PHE A 665 -13.25 9.47 -20.33
CA PHE A 665 -12.89 8.07 -20.13
C PHE A 665 -13.48 7.17 -21.21
N VAL A 666 -12.65 6.29 -21.73
CA VAL A 666 -13.01 5.33 -22.78
C VAL A 666 -12.34 3.99 -22.54
N ASN A 667 -12.96 2.90 -22.99
CA ASN A 667 -12.29 1.63 -23.07
C ASN A 667 -11.32 1.62 -24.24
N THR A 668 -10.09 1.18 -24.00
CA THR A 668 -9.04 1.05 -25.00
C THR A 668 -8.44 -0.36 -24.98
N GLY A 669 -7.67 -0.69 -26.01
CA GLY A 669 -6.93 -1.94 -26.04
C GLY A 669 -5.97 -2.00 -24.85
N GLY A 670 -5.89 -3.15 -24.23
CA GLY A 670 -5.00 -3.39 -23.10
C GLY A 670 -3.52 -3.34 -23.46
N GLY A 671 -2.72 -4.09 -22.76
CA GLY A 671 -1.26 -4.12 -22.92
C GLY A 671 -0.67 -5.44 -22.45
N LEU A 672 0.64 -5.48 -22.44
CA LEU A 672 1.43 -6.59 -21.98
C LEU A 672 2.53 -6.09 -21.04
N ALA A 673 2.66 -6.72 -19.88
CA ALA A 673 3.80 -6.53 -18.98
C ALA A 673 4.44 -7.90 -18.68
N ARG A 674 5.76 -8.02 -18.87
CA ARG A 674 6.52 -9.23 -18.62
C ARG A 674 7.92 -8.89 -18.17
N GLY A 675 8.55 -9.81 -17.45
CA GLY A 675 9.92 -9.56 -16.99
C GLY A 675 10.44 -10.62 -16.06
N VAL A 676 11.56 -10.30 -15.44
CA VAL A 676 12.25 -11.15 -14.48
C VAL A 676 12.58 -10.34 -13.23
N GLU A 677 12.30 -10.91 -12.08
CA GLU A 677 12.70 -10.42 -10.76
C GLU A 677 13.76 -11.36 -10.20
N LEU A 678 14.89 -10.81 -9.79
CA LEU A 678 15.93 -11.52 -9.08
C LEU A 678 16.12 -10.86 -7.72
N SER A 679 16.30 -11.63 -6.67
CA SER A 679 16.71 -11.11 -5.36
C SER A 679 17.69 -12.03 -4.66
N ALA A 680 18.53 -11.45 -3.82
CA ALA A 680 19.51 -12.14 -3.00
C ALA A 680 19.52 -11.51 -1.60
N ASP A 681 19.29 -12.35 -0.59
CA ASP A 681 19.51 -12.02 0.81
C ASP A 681 20.78 -12.72 1.26
N PHE A 682 21.68 -12.00 1.87
CA PHE A 682 22.96 -12.49 2.36
C PHE A 682 23.21 -11.99 3.78
N ALA A 683 23.19 -12.89 4.74
CA ALA A 683 23.40 -12.60 6.16
C ALA A 683 24.49 -13.53 6.74
N PRO A 684 25.78 -13.32 6.41
CA PRO A 684 26.88 -14.22 6.80
C PRO A 684 27.19 -14.15 8.29
N ALA A 685 26.91 -13.02 8.93
CA ALA A 685 27.22 -12.77 10.34
C ALA A 685 26.15 -11.87 10.97
N ARG A 686 26.05 -11.87 12.31
CA ARG A 686 25.16 -10.95 13.06
C ARG A 686 25.39 -9.46 12.77
N ALA A 687 26.63 -9.15 12.41
CA ALA A 687 27.07 -7.78 12.22
C ALA A 687 26.74 -7.22 10.83
N PHE A 688 26.33 -8.08 9.89
CA PHE A 688 26.15 -7.67 8.50
C PHE A 688 25.05 -8.46 7.83
N ASP A 689 24.14 -7.76 7.20
CA ASP A 689 23.16 -8.31 6.27
C ASP A 689 23.06 -7.42 5.01
N LEU A 690 22.83 -8.06 3.89
CA LEU A 690 22.72 -7.44 2.58
C LEU A 690 21.51 -8.01 1.85
N PHE A 691 20.65 -7.13 1.38
CA PHE A 691 19.62 -7.45 0.40
C PHE A 691 19.94 -6.77 -0.93
N ALA A 692 19.82 -7.49 -2.03
CA ALA A 692 19.94 -6.92 -3.37
C ALA A 692 18.81 -7.44 -4.24
N SER A 693 18.27 -6.57 -5.10
CA SER A 693 17.29 -6.99 -6.09
C SER A 693 17.55 -6.36 -7.45
N TYR A 694 17.12 -7.09 -8.48
CA TYR A 694 17.12 -6.61 -9.86
C TYR A 694 15.81 -7.00 -10.51
N THR A 695 15.20 -6.06 -11.22
CA THR A 695 13.98 -6.29 -11.98
C THR A 695 14.18 -5.80 -13.42
N TYR A 696 13.94 -6.69 -14.37
CA TYR A 696 13.77 -6.34 -15.77
C TYR A 696 12.27 -6.32 -16.09
N THR A 697 11.78 -5.24 -16.69
CA THR A 697 10.38 -5.07 -17.08
C THR A 697 10.27 -4.59 -18.52
N ASN A 698 9.53 -5.35 -19.32
CA ASN A 698 9.06 -4.93 -20.64
C ASN A 698 7.54 -4.76 -20.56
N SER A 699 7.06 -3.53 -20.73
CA SER A 699 5.64 -3.19 -20.68
C SER A 699 5.24 -2.39 -21.89
N ASP A 700 4.28 -2.91 -22.67
CA ASP A 700 3.82 -2.35 -23.92
C ASP A 700 2.31 -2.07 -23.89
N LEU A 701 1.90 -0.97 -24.48
CA LEU A 701 0.50 -0.57 -24.69
C LEU A 701 0.06 -0.93 -26.11
N ARG A 702 -1.12 -1.52 -26.27
CA ARG A 702 -1.69 -1.80 -27.60
C ARG A 702 -2.19 -0.55 -28.32
N ARG A 703 -2.69 0.42 -27.56
CA ARG A 703 -3.07 1.75 -28.04
C ARG A 703 -2.31 2.78 -27.22
N PRO A 704 -1.22 3.33 -27.76
CA PRO A 704 -0.41 4.29 -27.04
C PRO A 704 -1.12 5.64 -26.93
N ALA A 705 -0.92 6.32 -25.80
CA ALA A 705 -1.39 7.68 -25.60
C ALA A 705 -0.66 8.70 -26.51
N VAL A 706 0.53 8.35 -26.98
CA VAL A 706 1.30 9.13 -27.96
C VAL A 706 1.55 8.27 -29.18
N ALA A 707 1.22 8.76 -30.35
CA ALA A 707 1.33 8.02 -31.60
C ALA A 707 2.74 7.46 -31.82
N GLY A 708 2.84 6.17 -32.13
CA GLY A 708 4.10 5.47 -32.37
C GLY A 708 4.90 5.07 -31.12
N VAL A 709 4.46 5.40 -29.90
CA VAL A 709 5.13 5.08 -28.65
C VAL A 709 4.40 3.93 -27.93
N LEU A 710 4.85 2.70 -28.13
CA LEU A 710 4.22 1.50 -27.57
C LEU A 710 4.66 1.20 -26.12
N ARG A 711 5.85 1.65 -25.73
CA ARG A 711 6.37 1.44 -24.37
C ARG A 711 5.50 2.15 -23.33
N ALA A 712 5.16 1.47 -22.24
CA ALA A 712 4.38 2.05 -21.14
C ALA A 712 5.10 3.22 -20.46
N PHE A 713 4.33 4.23 -20.04
CA PHE A 713 4.86 5.40 -19.35
C PHE A 713 5.19 5.11 -17.88
N ALA A 714 6.21 5.81 -17.38
CA ALA A 714 6.73 5.75 -16.01
C ALA A 714 7.16 4.33 -15.57
N VAL A 715 7.61 3.51 -16.54
CA VAL A 715 8.13 2.15 -16.30
C VAL A 715 9.56 2.08 -16.85
N PRO A 716 10.60 2.11 -15.99
CA PRO A 716 11.97 1.83 -16.41
C PRO A 716 12.12 0.36 -16.81
N GLY A 717 12.93 0.09 -17.83
CA GLY A 717 13.20 -1.29 -18.27
C GLY A 717 14.03 -2.09 -17.26
N HIS A 718 14.91 -1.43 -16.51
CA HIS A 718 15.79 -2.04 -15.52
C HIS A 718 15.70 -1.28 -14.22
N GLN A 719 15.58 -2.00 -13.11
CA GLN A 719 15.62 -1.47 -11.76
C GLN A 719 16.56 -2.32 -10.92
N PHE A 720 17.37 -1.70 -10.09
CA PHE A 720 18.25 -2.33 -9.14
C PHE A 720 18.09 -1.67 -7.78
N THR A 721 18.05 -2.48 -6.72
CA THR A 721 18.06 -1.99 -5.34
C THR A 721 19.05 -2.77 -4.50
N LEU A 722 19.63 -2.12 -3.51
CA LEU A 722 20.53 -2.73 -2.55
C LEU A 722 20.29 -2.10 -1.19
N VAL A 723 20.22 -2.92 -0.15
CA VAL A 723 20.15 -2.52 1.26
C VAL A 723 21.23 -3.25 2.01
N ALA A 724 22.14 -2.53 2.63
CA ALA A 724 23.23 -3.09 3.41
C ALA A 724 23.17 -2.57 4.85
N ASN A 725 23.11 -3.46 5.80
CA ASN A 725 23.10 -3.15 7.23
C ASN A 725 24.39 -3.67 7.88
N THR A 726 25.04 -2.81 8.65
CA THR A 726 26.24 -3.15 9.42
C THR A 726 26.01 -2.76 10.88
N ARG A 727 26.27 -3.68 11.80
CA ARG A 727 26.16 -3.46 13.23
C ARG A 727 27.53 -3.63 13.89
N ILE A 728 27.98 -2.61 14.63
CA ILE A 728 29.26 -2.59 15.32
C ILE A 728 29.00 -2.70 16.82
N GLY A 729 29.24 -3.88 17.37
CA GLY A 729 28.86 -4.21 18.74
C GLY A 729 27.34 -4.16 18.93
N SER A 730 26.89 -3.71 20.10
CA SER A 730 25.46 -3.57 20.43
C SER A 730 24.94 -2.14 20.35
N ARG A 731 25.79 -1.19 19.92
CA ARG A 731 25.49 0.25 20.03
C ARG A 731 25.45 1.00 18.72
N VAL A 732 26.10 0.54 17.68
CA VAL A 732 26.15 1.25 16.40
C VAL A 732 25.50 0.42 15.32
N ALA A 733 24.62 1.04 14.53
CA ALA A 733 24.12 0.49 13.28
C ALA A 733 24.33 1.49 12.16
N ILE A 734 24.74 1.01 11.00
CA ILE A 734 24.89 1.79 9.77
C ILE A 734 24.11 1.06 8.69
N ASN A 735 23.25 1.77 8.04
CA ASN A 735 22.50 1.30 6.87
C ASN A 735 22.97 2.09 5.64
N PHE A 736 23.00 1.41 4.50
CA PHE A 736 23.16 2.01 3.19
C PHE A 736 22.09 1.43 2.25
N ASP A 737 21.31 2.32 1.64
CA ASP A 737 20.31 1.98 0.63
C ASP A 737 20.73 2.55 -0.71
N LEU A 738 20.51 1.78 -1.77
CA LEU A 738 20.70 2.22 -3.16
C LEU A 738 19.46 1.85 -3.98
N ALA A 739 18.92 2.81 -4.71
CA ALA A 739 17.94 2.60 -5.74
C ALA A 739 18.46 3.13 -7.08
N ALA A 740 18.49 2.28 -8.09
CA ALA A 740 18.92 2.64 -9.43
C ALA A 740 17.93 2.15 -10.48
N SER A 741 17.73 2.92 -11.54
CA SER A 741 16.92 2.52 -12.68
C SER A 741 17.47 3.01 -14.01
N SER A 742 17.07 2.36 -15.10
CA SER A 742 17.27 2.87 -16.45
C SER A 742 16.33 4.04 -16.75
N ASN A 743 16.52 4.68 -17.91
CA ASN A 743 15.61 5.69 -18.41
C ASN A 743 14.17 5.15 -18.52
N TYR A 744 13.22 6.07 -18.46
CA TYR A 744 11.80 5.79 -18.63
C TYR A 744 11.14 6.88 -19.48
N LEU A 745 9.94 6.58 -19.98
CA LEU A 745 9.12 7.53 -20.72
C LEU A 745 8.06 8.15 -19.81
N ALA A 746 7.81 9.44 -19.99
CA ALA A 746 6.68 10.11 -19.37
C ALA A 746 6.00 11.06 -20.37
N PRO A 747 4.67 11.26 -20.28
CA PRO A 747 3.99 12.26 -21.07
C PRO A 747 4.20 13.63 -20.43
N ILE A 748 4.40 14.65 -21.24
CA ILE A 748 4.24 16.05 -20.87
C ILE A 748 3.22 16.65 -21.83
N PHE A 749 2.26 17.35 -21.26
CA PHE A 749 1.23 18.03 -22.02
C PHE A 749 1.81 19.28 -22.73
N ASP A 750 1.48 19.45 -24.00
CA ASP A 750 1.83 20.65 -24.76
C ASP A 750 0.56 21.49 -24.97
N GLY A 751 0.41 22.55 -24.17
CA GLY A 751 -0.74 23.43 -24.20
C GLY A 751 -0.97 24.16 -25.54
N ARG A 752 0.08 24.25 -26.39
CA ARG A 752 -0.02 24.85 -27.73
C ARG A 752 -0.71 23.94 -28.74
N THR A 753 -0.52 22.65 -28.60
CA THR A 753 -1.05 21.62 -29.53
C THR A 753 -2.18 20.81 -28.89
N PHE A 754 -2.45 20.99 -27.62
CA PHE A 754 -3.42 20.22 -26.82
C PHE A 754 -3.17 18.70 -26.88
N THR A 755 -1.89 18.31 -26.96
CA THR A 755 -1.52 16.90 -27.05
C THR A 755 -0.45 16.54 -26.03
N ASN A 756 -0.46 15.29 -25.59
CA ASN A 756 0.65 14.74 -24.83
C ASN A 756 1.80 14.36 -25.76
N ARG A 757 3.01 14.73 -25.38
CA ARG A 757 4.26 14.32 -26.03
C ARG A 757 5.02 13.35 -25.16
N ALA A 758 5.71 12.39 -25.74
CA ALA A 758 6.49 11.39 -25.00
C ALA A 758 7.92 11.90 -24.77
N TYR A 759 8.30 12.04 -23.50
CA TYR A 759 9.64 12.42 -23.07
C TYR A 759 10.37 11.23 -22.48
N ARG A 760 11.68 11.12 -22.78
CA ARG A 760 12.58 10.15 -22.17
C ARG A 760 13.38 10.85 -21.08
N PHE A 761 13.05 10.55 -19.83
CA PHE A 761 13.78 10.99 -18.65
C PHE A 761 14.89 10.01 -18.28
N ASP A 762 15.98 10.50 -17.71
CA ASP A 762 17.05 9.68 -17.19
C ASP A 762 16.58 8.87 -15.97
N GLY A 763 17.26 7.77 -15.71
CA GLY A 763 16.99 6.92 -14.59
C GLY A 763 17.48 7.51 -13.26
N ILE A 764 17.03 6.91 -12.18
CA ILE A 764 17.43 7.27 -10.81
C ILE A 764 18.71 6.53 -10.45
N PHE A 765 19.60 7.18 -9.72
CA PHE A 765 20.74 6.59 -9.03
C PHE A 765 20.88 7.26 -7.67
N LYS A 766 20.04 6.86 -6.73
CA LYS A 766 19.93 7.48 -5.40
C LYS A 766 20.45 6.53 -4.33
N GLY A 767 21.41 7.01 -3.53
CA GLY A 767 21.89 6.30 -2.34
C GLY A 767 21.57 7.08 -1.07
N ASP A 768 21.17 6.38 -0.02
CA ASP A 768 20.87 6.94 1.29
C ASP A 768 21.75 6.24 2.34
N VAL A 769 22.24 6.98 3.34
CA VAL A 769 23.03 6.46 4.47
C VAL A 769 22.36 6.84 5.77
N THR A 770 22.06 5.88 6.61
CA THR A 770 21.57 6.08 7.97
C THR A 770 22.57 5.54 8.99
N ALA A 771 22.91 6.33 10.00
CA ALA A 771 23.74 5.90 11.13
C ALA A 771 22.98 6.08 12.44
N SER A 772 23.02 5.07 13.29
CA SER A 772 22.32 5.06 14.59
C SER A 772 23.28 4.69 15.72
N TYR A 773 23.10 5.35 16.87
CA TYR A 773 23.81 5.06 18.11
C TYR A 773 22.84 4.81 19.26
N TRP A 774 22.95 3.67 19.93
CA TRP A 774 22.09 3.24 20.99
C TRP A 774 22.73 3.47 22.38
N LEU A 775 22.07 4.29 23.20
CA LEU A 775 22.43 4.57 24.59
C LEU A 775 21.49 3.80 25.51
N PRO A 776 21.94 2.80 26.26
CA PRO A 776 21.15 2.20 27.32
C PRO A 776 21.00 3.21 28.46
N LEU A 777 19.77 3.60 28.82
CA LEU A 777 19.48 4.48 29.93
C LEU A 777 19.13 3.68 31.21
N SER A 778 18.50 2.51 31.04
CA SER A 778 18.20 1.54 32.09
C SER A 778 17.99 0.16 31.44
N GLU A 779 17.70 -0.87 32.22
CA GLU A 779 17.37 -2.21 31.71
C GLU A 779 16.21 -2.21 30.72
N LYS A 780 15.24 -1.29 30.87
CA LYS A 780 14.02 -1.20 30.05
C LYS A 780 13.99 0.01 29.11
N ARG A 781 14.97 0.92 29.19
CA ARG A 781 14.95 2.17 28.41
C ARG A 781 16.22 2.33 27.60
N ARG A 782 16.05 2.61 26.32
CA ARG A 782 17.14 2.89 25.39
C ARG A 782 16.85 4.15 24.60
N LEU A 783 17.86 5.00 24.43
CA LEU A 783 17.80 6.16 23.56
C LEU A 783 18.59 5.84 22.28
N ARG A 784 17.94 5.93 21.14
CA ARG A 784 18.58 5.90 19.82
C ARG A 784 18.81 7.34 19.36
N LEU A 785 20.04 7.68 19.06
CA LEU A 785 20.40 8.88 18.30
C LEU A 785 20.72 8.45 16.88
N PHE A 786 20.22 9.19 15.89
CA PHE A 786 20.45 8.80 14.50
C PHE A 786 20.61 10.02 13.60
N GLY A 787 21.22 9.78 12.46
CA GLY A 787 21.29 10.74 11.36
C GLY A 787 21.16 10.01 10.03
N LYS A 788 20.48 10.61 9.07
CA LYS A 788 20.32 10.11 7.71
C LYS A 788 20.78 11.20 6.72
N VAL A 789 21.52 10.78 5.71
CA VAL A 789 21.83 11.57 4.53
C VAL A 789 21.19 10.88 3.34
N GLU A 790 20.26 11.54 2.70
CA GLU A 790 19.57 11.07 1.51
C GLU A 790 20.22 11.62 0.26
N ASN A 791 20.18 10.85 -0.82
CA ASN A 791 20.76 11.19 -2.10
C ASN A 791 22.24 11.61 -1.98
N VAL A 792 23.06 10.75 -1.35
CA VAL A 792 24.49 11.02 -1.08
C VAL A 792 25.32 11.28 -2.34
N PHE A 793 24.80 10.89 -3.50
CA PHE A 793 25.43 11.17 -4.80
C PHE A 793 25.03 12.52 -5.38
N ASP A 794 24.11 13.24 -4.73
CA ASP A 794 23.54 14.54 -5.15
C ASP A 794 23.07 14.52 -6.61
N GLN A 795 22.44 13.40 -7.02
CA GLN A 795 21.88 13.29 -8.36
C GLN A 795 20.68 14.24 -8.49
N GLU A 796 20.74 15.14 -9.46
CA GLU A 796 19.56 15.88 -9.89
C GLU A 796 18.76 15.00 -10.87
N TYR A 797 17.52 14.69 -10.51
CA TYR A 797 16.61 13.93 -11.37
C TYR A 797 15.18 14.50 -11.27
N TYR A 798 14.40 14.18 -12.28
CA TYR A 798 13.02 14.63 -12.41
C TYR A 798 12.09 13.43 -12.52
N GLU A 799 10.99 13.47 -11.79
CA GLU A 799 9.91 12.49 -11.91
C GLU A 799 8.77 13.10 -12.75
N ASN A 800 8.65 12.67 -14.01
CA ASN A 800 7.72 13.25 -15.01
C ASN A 800 7.86 14.77 -15.22
N GLY A 801 9.06 15.32 -14.98
CA GLY A 801 9.31 16.77 -15.07
C GLY A 801 9.21 17.52 -13.75
N PHE A 802 8.73 16.87 -12.67
CA PHE A 802 8.76 17.45 -11.32
C PHE A 802 10.15 17.30 -10.71
N ARG A 803 10.63 18.36 -10.08
CA ARG A 803 11.94 18.36 -9.38
C ARG A 803 11.87 17.45 -8.15
N THR A 804 12.94 16.70 -7.94
CA THR A 804 13.09 15.86 -6.75
C THR A 804 14.14 16.43 -5.81
N PRO A 805 14.12 16.08 -4.51
CA PRO A 805 15.12 16.54 -3.57
C PRO A 805 16.54 16.14 -3.98
N GLY A 806 17.49 17.09 -3.97
CA GLY A 806 18.92 16.84 -4.02
C GLY A 806 19.42 16.19 -2.72
N ILE A 807 20.72 16.34 -2.40
CA ILE A 807 21.27 15.84 -1.14
C ILE A 807 20.57 16.50 0.06
N GLN A 808 20.10 15.67 1.00
CA GLN A 808 19.41 16.12 2.21
C GLN A 808 19.98 15.43 3.44
N ALA A 809 20.02 16.14 4.56
CA ALA A 809 20.42 15.56 5.84
C ALA A 809 19.31 15.77 6.87
N ARG A 810 19.08 14.75 7.69
CA ARG A 810 18.17 14.80 8.85
C ARG A 810 18.79 14.09 10.04
N ALA A 811 18.41 14.49 11.25
CA ALA A 811 18.87 13.88 12.47
C ALA A 811 17.77 13.88 13.53
N GLY A 812 17.82 12.91 14.41
CA GLY A 812 16.79 12.76 15.43
C GLY A 812 17.16 11.85 16.58
N ALA A 813 16.18 11.64 17.44
CA ALA A 813 16.26 10.77 18.59
C ALA A 813 14.97 9.95 18.77
N ALA A 814 15.11 8.71 19.28
CA ALA A 814 14.01 7.84 19.64
C ALA A 814 14.25 7.26 21.03
N LEU A 815 13.30 7.47 21.94
CA LEU A 815 13.30 6.87 23.27
C LEU A 815 12.38 5.65 23.27
N ASN A 816 12.95 4.47 23.47
CA ASN A 816 12.22 3.21 23.67
C ASN A 816 12.13 2.91 25.18
N PHE A 817 10.96 2.49 25.65
CA PHE A 817 10.68 2.18 27.07
C PHE A 817 9.72 1.03 27.25
#